data_60b2e4890f8c932f7bc5ecc532dfeb3e
#
_entry.id   60b2e4890f8c932f7bc5ecc532dfeb3e
#
_cell.length_a   1.000
_cell.length_b   1.000
_cell.length_c   1.000
_cell.angle_alpha   90.00
_cell.angle_beta   90.00
_cell.angle_gamma   90.00
#
_symmetry.space_group_name_H-M   'P 1'
#
loop_
_entity.id
_entity.type
_entity.pdbx_description
1 polymer ?
#
loop_
_entity_poly.entity_id
_entity_poly.type
_entity_poly.pdbx_seq_one_letter_code
_entity_poly.pdbx_strand_id
1 'polypeptide(L)'
;MKRLFLLLVFPIHLFSQSFSKEEIARWQKQAANVTIIRDNWGIPHIYGKTDADAVFGLLYAQCEDDFKRVEMNYIEKLGRMAEVKGESELYNDLLIRLVIDSAAAVKDYNNSPAWLKKLCNAFADGVNYYLHKNPGTKVALLSRFKPWYPMLWTDGSIGAINTADVTASDLKTFYSGEPSVTMNEKDLVEEELTGSNGFAVSPKITESGNAILYINPHVTFYFRPEVHMVSEDGLDAYGAVTWGQFFVYQGFNKHCGWMHTSSDVDAADAYIEKVSKEGDRWVYEYDGKKMTMMQKRISISAKKGNGTETTNFNAFFTNHGPVMAKKNGQWITVKADNRILNGLIQCWQRTKARSFEDFKKTLDLKGNISNNTVYADAEGNIAYWHGNRVPVRDAKYDWSKPVDGSTPATEWKGYHSINETVFSINPSNGWVQNCNSTPFTVAGDNSPKKKDYPFYMAPDGENFRGVNATRVLSEEKKYNIDKLIKAGYDRRLAAFEVLIPALVSAFEKNVSYDDSLYAYLIGPISVLKNWDYRTTENSIAATLAIEWGQKVWSTVLRTNVPGKEKPDQVDKAKYFADNAKPAELLQSLLSTINDLQNKFGRWQLPWGEINRFQRISSDIDNKFDDSRPSIPVGFAASTWGMLPSFVSRTFTGTKKRYGYNGNSFVCAVEFGKRIKARSLLTGGESGDPNSKHFADQGLMYSKGQFKDVLFYREDVLKHAEKTYHPGE
;
A
#
# COMPACT_ATOMS: atom_id res chain seq x y z
N MET A 1 -57.40 39.36 -18.65
CA MET A 1 -56.57 39.10 -17.47
C MET A 1 -55.26 38.43 -17.91
N LYS A 2 -54.17 39.22 -18.02
CA LYS A 2 -52.84 38.72 -18.38
C LYS A 2 -52.15 38.30 -17.09
N ARG A 3 -51.83 37.02 -16.92
CA ARG A 3 -51.00 36.51 -15.78
C ARG A 3 -49.53 36.73 -16.12
N LEU A 4 -48.89 37.58 -15.31
CA LEU A 4 -47.44 37.83 -15.33
C LEU A 4 -46.77 36.69 -14.54
N PHE A 5 -45.98 35.86 -15.22
CA PHE A 5 -45.10 34.88 -14.56
C PHE A 5 -43.81 35.61 -14.16
N LEU A 6 -43.61 35.83 -12.87
CA LEU A 6 -42.36 36.32 -12.31
C LEU A 6 -41.37 35.12 -12.18
N LEU A 7 -40.38 35.06 -13.08
CA LEU A 7 -39.26 34.17 -12.93
C LEU A 7 -38.34 34.69 -11.81
N LEU A 8 -38.42 34.05 -10.65
CA LEU A 8 -37.44 34.24 -9.58
C LEU A 8 -36.13 33.55 -10.00
N VAL A 9 -35.19 34.30 -10.52
CA VAL A 9 -33.81 33.87 -10.72
C VAL A 9 -33.14 33.90 -9.34
N PHE A 10 -33.00 32.75 -8.71
CA PHE A 10 -32.12 32.59 -7.56
C PHE A 10 -30.67 32.76 -8.05
N PRO A 11 -29.88 33.70 -7.49
CA PRO A 11 -28.45 33.73 -7.79
C PRO A 11 -27.81 32.44 -7.23
N ILE A 12 -27.35 31.58 -8.12
CA ILE A 12 -26.40 30.53 -7.75
C ILE A 12 -25.13 31.28 -7.30
N HIS A 13 -24.95 31.43 -5.99
CA HIS A 13 -23.67 31.84 -5.43
C HIS A 13 -22.69 30.73 -5.72
N LEU A 14 -22.05 30.76 -6.87
CA LEU A 14 -20.77 30.15 -7.10
C LEU A 14 -19.84 30.77 -6.06
N PHE A 15 -19.52 30.00 -5.01
CA PHE A 15 -18.41 30.31 -4.13
C PHE A 15 -17.12 30.24 -4.97
N SER A 16 -16.85 31.31 -5.71
CA SER A 16 -15.54 31.54 -6.33
C SER A 16 -14.55 31.69 -5.18
N GLN A 17 -13.63 30.73 -5.10
CA GLN A 17 -12.48 30.82 -4.20
C GLN A 17 -11.68 32.06 -4.60
N SER A 18 -11.75 33.09 -3.82
CA SER A 18 -10.94 34.31 -4.06
C SER A 18 -9.56 34.09 -3.45
N PHE A 19 -8.60 33.64 -4.27
CA PHE A 19 -7.19 33.79 -3.95
C PHE A 19 -6.78 35.27 -4.10
N SER A 20 -5.85 35.73 -3.25
CA SER A 20 -5.43 37.12 -3.32
C SER A 20 -4.61 37.41 -4.59
N LYS A 21 -4.57 38.66 -5.03
CA LYS A 21 -3.75 39.05 -6.18
C LYS A 21 -2.26 38.77 -5.95
N GLU A 22 -1.81 38.91 -4.72
CA GLU A 22 -0.44 38.67 -4.29
C GLU A 22 -0.09 37.18 -4.37
N GLU A 23 -1.01 36.29 -3.94
CA GLU A 23 -0.85 34.86 -4.08
C GLU A 23 -0.75 34.48 -5.55
N ILE A 24 -1.67 34.93 -6.38
CA ILE A 24 -1.70 34.65 -7.81
C ILE A 24 -0.41 35.13 -8.50
N ALA A 25 0.04 36.35 -8.22
CA ALA A 25 1.29 36.88 -8.78
C ALA A 25 2.52 36.07 -8.36
N ARG A 26 2.56 35.59 -7.11
CA ARG A 26 3.62 34.72 -6.61
C ARG A 26 3.62 33.38 -7.36
N TRP A 27 2.44 32.77 -7.53
CA TRP A 27 2.30 31.49 -8.26
C TRP A 27 2.67 31.62 -9.73
N GLN A 28 2.27 32.69 -10.40
CA GLN A 28 2.66 32.96 -11.79
C GLN A 28 4.18 33.09 -11.95
N LYS A 29 4.84 33.79 -11.01
CA LYS A 29 6.29 33.89 -10.99
C LYS A 29 6.96 32.53 -10.77
N GLN A 30 6.41 31.70 -9.89
CA GLN A 30 6.93 30.36 -9.63
C GLN A 30 6.69 29.42 -10.83
N ALA A 31 5.52 29.47 -11.44
CA ALA A 31 5.17 28.71 -12.65
C ALA A 31 6.15 28.96 -13.80
N ALA A 32 6.58 30.23 -14.00
CA ALA A 32 7.55 30.59 -15.01
C ALA A 32 8.95 29.98 -14.79
N ASN A 33 9.25 29.47 -13.59
CA ASN A 33 10.49 28.75 -13.28
C ASN A 33 10.38 27.24 -13.49
N VAL A 34 9.22 26.75 -13.90
CA VAL A 34 8.94 25.31 -14.06
C VAL A 34 8.63 25.00 -15.51
N THR A 35 9.27 23.99 -16.07
CA THR A 35 8.87 23.39 -17.35
C THR A 35 8.37 21.98 -17.11
N ILE A 36 7.16 21.67 -17.55
CA ILE A 36 6.60 20.31 -17.55
C ILE A 36 6.64 19.79 -18.98
N ILE A 37 7.26 18.62 -19.17
CA ILE A 37 7.25 17.90 -20.43
C ILE A 37 6.49 16.60 -20.20
N ARG A 38 5.35 16.44 -20.89
CA ARG A 38 4.64 15.16 -20.94
C ARG A 38 5.21 14.31 -22.06
N ASP A 39 5.64 13.10 -21.73
CA ASP A 39 6.11 12.15 -22.73
C ASP A 39 4.96 11.41 -23.43
N ASN A 40 5.31 10.51 -24.36
CA ASN A 40 4.34 9.73 -25.13
C ASN A 40 3.51 8.71 -24.32
N TRP A 41 3.73 8.60 -22.99
CA TRP A 41 2.92 7.84 -22.04
C TRP A 41 2.18 8.77 -21.06
N GLY A 42 2.27 10.08 -21.27
CA GLY A 42 1.68 11.09 -20.40
C GLY A 42 2.48 11.36 -19.13
N ILE A 43 3.61 10.67 -18.93
CA ILE A 43 4.42 10.84 -17.70
C ILE A 43 4.96 12.27 -17.64
N PRO A 44 4.76 12.99 -16.50
CA PRO A 44 5.26 14.33 -16.32
C PRO A 44 6.75 14.33 -15.93
N HIS A 45 7.56 14.95 -16.76
CA HIS A 45 8.95 15.30 -16.46
C HIS A 45 9.00 16.76 -16.04
N ILE A 46 9.24 17.02 -14.77
CA ILE A 46 9.17 18.33 -14.15
C ILE A 46 10.58 18.89 -13.98
N TYR A 47 10.86 20.03 -14.61
CA TYR A 47 12.12 20.74 -14.51
C TYR A 47 11.92 22.06 -13.81
N GLY A 48 12.42 22.19 -12.57
CA GLY A 48 12.34 23.39 -11.75
C GLY A 48 13.70 24.06 -11.58
N LYS A 49 13.76 25.39 -11.43
CA LYS A 49 14.99 26.08 -11.06
C LYS A 49 15.45 25.74 -9.64
N THR A 50 14.51 25.55 -8.73
CA THR A 50 14.78 25.14 -7.36
C THR A 50 14.01 23.88 -7.00
N ASP A 51 14.37 23.22 -5.91
CA ASP A 51 13.60 22.10 -5.36
C ASP A 51 12.12 22.49 -5.13
N ALA A 52 11.87 23.69 -4.64
CA ALA A 52 10.51 24.19 -4.40
C ALA A 52 9.75 24.39 -5.73
N ASP A 53 10.41 24.85 -6.79
CA ASP A 53 9.79 24.97 -8.12
C ASP A 53 9.44 23.58 -8.68
N ALA A 54 10.31 22.59 -8.52
CA ALA A 54 10.03 21.20 -8.93
C ALA A 54 8.82 20.63 -8.14
N VAL A 55 8.72 20.88 -6.85
CA VAL A 55 7.56 20.48 -6.02
C VAL A 55 6.28 21.17 -6.49
N PHE A 56 6.32 22.48 -6.76
CA PHE A 56 5.18 23.23 -7.29
C PHE A 56 4.67 22.61 -8.60
N GLY A 57 5.58 22.34 -9.54
CA GLY A 57 5.25 21.70 -10.82
C GLY A 57 4.70 20.30 -10.66
N LEU A 58 5.27 19.51 -9.75
CA LEU A 58 4.81 18.15 -9.46
C LEU A 58 3.34 18.14 -8.98
N LEU A 59 3.00 19.01 -8.02
CA LEU A 59 1.63 19.04 -7.49
C LEU A 59 0.65 19.58 -8.51
N TYR A 60 1.08 20.54 -9.34
CA TYR A 60 0.27 21.01 -10.46
C TYR A 60 -0.03 19.88 -11.44
N ALA A 61 0.99 19.14 -11.88
CA ALA A 61 0.84 18.01 -12.79
C ALA A 61 -0.01 16.88 -12.22
N GLN A 62 0.16 16.51 -10.94
CA GLN A 62 -0.69 15.52 -10.28
C GLN A 62 -2.17 15.95 -10.26
N CYS A 63 -2.44 17.25 -10.07
CA CYS A 63 -3.82 17.75 -10.09
C CYS A 63 -4.41 17.74 -11.50
N GLU A 64 -3.60 17.95 -12.55
CA GLU A 64 -4.05 17.76 -13.94
C GLU A 64 -4.43 16.30 -14.22
N ASP A 65 -3.67 15.36 -13.67
CA ASP A 65 -3.90 13.93 -13.89
C ASP A 65 -5.07 13.40 -13.05
N ASP A 66 -5.11 13.68 -11.74
CA ASP A 66 -6.19 13.20 -10.87
C ASP A 66 -6.34 14.02 -9.57
N PHE A 67 -6.85 15.26 -9.69
CA PHE A 67 -7.11 16.11 -8.53
C PHE A 67 -8.00 15.42 -7.48
N LYS A 68 -8.98 14.62 -7.92
CA LYS A 68 -9.91 13.94 -7.02
C LYS A 68 -9.19 13.03 -6.03
N ARG A 69 -8.16 12.28 -6.48
CA ARG A 69 -7.35 11.44 -5.59
C ARG A 69 -6.43 12.25 -4.70
N VAL A 70 -5.84 13.33 -5.22
CA VAL A 70 -5.06 14.27 -4.40
C VAL A 70 -5.92 14.82 -3.26
N GLU A 71 -7.13 15.29 -3.56
CA GLU A 71 -8.04 15.85 -2.56
C GLU A 71 -8.48 14.80 -1.54
N MET A 72 -8.90 13.61 -2.01
CA MET A 72 -9.45 12.57 -1.15
C MET A 72 -8.43 12.06 -0.13
N ASN A 73 -7.16 11.92 -0.54
CA ASN A 73 -6.08 11.52 0.36
C ASN A 73 -5.91 12.50 1.53
N TYR A 74 -6.06 13.80 1.29
CA TYR A 74 -6.00 14.79 2.37
C TYR A 74 -7.28 14.87 3.20
N ILE A 75 -8.46 14.65 2.60
CA ILE A 75 -9.72 14.54 3.35
C ILE A 75 -9.62 13.38 4.36
N GLU A 76 -9.10 12.23 3.94
CA GLU A 76 -8.87 11.07 4.81
C GLU A 76 -7.90 11.43 5.95
N LYS A 77 -6.71 11.95 5.64
CA LYS A 77 -5.71 12.30 6.66
C LYS A 77 -6.13 13.41 7.61
N LEU A 78 -7.08 14.24 7.22
CA LEU A 78 -7.74 15.22 8.09
C LEU A 78 -8.84 14.60 8.97
N GLY A 79 -9.20 13.32 8.77
CA GLY A 79 -10.33 12.67 9.45
C GLY A 79 -11.64 13.38 9.13
N ARG A 80 -11.93 13.58 7.82
CA ARG A 80 -13.09 14.30 7.30
C ARG A 80 -13.85 13.56 6.20
N MET A 81 -13.63 12.24 6.08
CA MET A 81 -14.31 11.40 5.10
C MET A 81 -15.82 11.35 5.30
N ALA A 82 -16.27 11.41 6.55
CA ALA A 82 -17.70 11.44 6.88
C ALA A 82 -18.43 12.67 6.31
N GLU A 83 -17.73 13.80 6.12
CA GLU A 83 -18.31 14.99 5.47
C GLU A 83 -18.61 14.75 3.96
N VAL A 84 -17.95 13.79 3.34
CA VAL A 84 -18.09 13.46 1.91
C VAL A 84 -18.92 12.18 1.69
N LYS A 85 -18.59 11.09 2.40
CA LYS A 85 -19.19 9.76 2.22
C LYS A 85 -20.34 9.45 3.18
N GLY A 86 -20.52 10.23 4.26
CA GLY A 86 -21.61 10.06 5.22
C GLY A 86 -21.21 9.31 6.49
N GLU A 87 -22.22 8.91 7.25
CA GLU A 87 -22.11 8.37 8.62
C GLU A 87 -21.28 7.08 8.72
N SER A 88 -21.20 6.29 7.63
CA SER A 88 -20.38 5.07 7.59
C SER A 88 -18.89 5.32 7.89
N GLU A 89 -18.38 6.54 7.63
CA GLU A 89 -17.00 6.91 7.86
C GLU A 89 -16.73 7.54 9.24
N LEU A 90 -17.76 7.68 10.08
CA LEU A 90 -17.67 8.42 11.35
C LEU A 90 -16.57 7.88 12.28
N TYR A 91 -16.47 6.57 12.41
CA TYR A 91 -15.48 5.94 13.30
C TYR A 91 -14.11 5.78 12.66
N ASN A 92 -14.03 5.74 11.33
CA ASN A 92 -12.77 5.88 10.60
C ASN A 92 -12.16 7.27 10.82
N ASP A 93 -12.98 8.32 10.71
CA ASP A 93 -12.55 9.69 11.01
C ASP A 93 -12.15 9.87 12.47
N LEU A 94 -12.89 9.24 13.40
CA LEU A 94 -12.53 9.26 14.82
C LEU A 94 -11.18 8.60 15.07
N LEU A 95 -10.92 7.42 14.45
CA LEU A 95 -9.64 6.74 14.53
C LEU A 95 -8.50 7.64 14.06
N ILE A 96 -8.64 8.25 12.88
CA ILE A 96 -7.65 9.20 12.35
C ILE A 96 -7.38 10.33 13.34
N ARG A 97 -8.43 10.97 13.88
CA ARG A 97 -8.27 12.12 14.79
C ARG A 97 -7.78 11.78 16.18
N LEU A 98 -7.86 10.52 16.60
CA LEU A 98 -7.24 10.03 17.82
C LEU A 98 -5.73 9.85 17.67
N VAL A 99 -5.27 9.39 16.51
CA VAL A 99 -3.86 9.03 16.27
C VAL A 99 -3.08 10.09 15.48
N ILE A 100 -3.76 10.98 14.74
CA ILE A 100 -3.16 12.10 14.00
C ILE A 100 -3.66 13.43 14.56
N ASP A 101 -2.79 14.18 15.22
CA ASP A 101 -3.11 15.51 15.74
C ASP A 101 -2.76 16.62 14.74
N SER A 102 -3.77 17.24 14.15
CA SER A 102 -3.60 18.37 13.23
C SER A 102 -2.94 19.58 13.88
N ALA A 103 -3.16 19.81 15.18
CA ALA A 103 -2.51 20.91 15.90
C ALA A 103 -1.00 20.66 16.04
N ALA A 104 -0.61 19.42 16.31
CA ALA A 104 0.80 19.04 16.31
C ALA A 104 1.42 19.15 14.89
N ALA A 105 0.66 18.80 13.83
CA ALA A 105 1.12 18.98 12.45
C ALA A 105 1.40 20.46 12.10
N VAL A 106 0.54 21.37 12.53
CA VAL A 106 0.76 22.82 12.39
C VAL A 106 2.00 23.28 13.17
N LYS A 107 2.19 22.77 14.40
CA LYS A 107 3.38 23.07 15.21
C LYS A 107 4.66 22.60 14.53
N ASP A 108 4.66 21.39 13.98
CA ASP A 108 5.82 20.82 13.28
C ASP A 108 6.14 21.63 12.02
N TYR A 109 5.14 22.03 11.24
CA TYR A 109 5.36 22.94 10.11
C TYR A 109 6.00 24.25 10.57
N ASN A 110 5.48 24.87 11.63
CA ASN A 110 6.01 26.14 12.15
C ASN A 110 7.45 26.01 12.66
N ASN A 111 7.83 24.86 13.20
CA ASN A 111 9.17 24.59 13.72
C ASN A 111 10.11 23.95 12.69
N SER A 112 9.63 23.60 11.50
CA SER A 112 10.43 22.98 10.46
C SER A 112 11.55 23.88 9.95
N PRO A 113 12.68 23.33 9.49
CA PRO A 113 13.74 24.09 8.87
C PRO A 113 13.24 24.84 7.62
N ALA A 114 13.88 25.95 7.31
CA ALA A 114 13.45 26.86 6.24
C ALA A 114 13.31 26.17 4.87
N TRP A 115 14.19 25.23 4.56
CA TRP A 115 14.12 24.48 3.30
C TRP A 115 12.85 23.61 3.22
N LEU A 116 12.45 22.92 4.30
CA LEU A 116 11.25 22.08 4.32
C LEU A 116 9.98 22.95 4.25
N LYS A 117 9.96 24.10 4.93
CA LYS A 117 8.86 25.07 4.80
C LYS A 117 8.68 25.55 3.36
N LYS A 118 9.79 25.79 2.62
CA LYS A 118 9.73 26.14 1.19
C LYS A 118 9.05 25.05 0.36
N LEU A 119 9.38 23.77 0.59
CA LEU A 119 8.75 22.65 -0.11
C LEU A 119 7.27 22.52 0.24
N CYS A 120 6.92 22.62 1.53
CA CYS A 120 5.53 22.57 1.99
C CYS A 120 4.69 23.75 1.45
N ASN A 121 5.28 24.93 1.34
CA ASN A 121 4.61 26.08 0.69
C ASN A 121 4.40 25.81 -0.80
N ALA A 122 5.42 25.31 -1.51
CA ALA A 122 5.33 24.98 -2.91
C ALA A 122 4.30 23.88 -3.20
N PHE A 123 4.17 22.89 -2.30
CA PHE A 123 3.10 21.90 -2.34
C PHE A 123 1.72 22.59 -2.36
N ALA A 124 1.44 23.43 -1.37
CA ALA A 124 0.14 24.12 -1.27
C ALA A 124 -0.09 25.09 -2.45
N ASP A 125 0.95 25.81 -2.85
CA ASP A 125 0.91 26.76 -3.95
C ASP A 125 0.63 26.06 -5.30
N GLY A 126 1.23 24.89 -5.56
CA GLY A 126 0.99 24.12 -6.78
C GLY A 126 -0.44 23.63 -6.91
N VAL A 127 -1.02 23.06 -5.85
CA VAL A 127 -2.43 22.62 -5.83
C VAL A 127 -3.38 23.81 -5.94
N ASN A 128 -3.15 24.88 -5.16
CA ASN A 128 -4.02 26.05 -5.17
C ASN A 128 -3.94 26.80 -6.52
N TYR A 129 -2.79 26.84 -7.16
CA TYR A 129 -2.65 27.42 -8.49
C TYR A 129 -3.39 26.60 -9.55
N TYR A 130 -3.36 25.28 -9.46
CA TYR A 130 -4.20 24.43 -10.31
C TYR A 130 -5.68 24.77 -10.15
N LEU A 131 -6.18 24.87 -8.91
CA LEU A 131 -7.57 25.23 -8.63
C LEU A 131 -7.92 26.63 -9.15
N HIS A 132 -7.00 27.59 -9.07
CA HIS A 132 -7.17 28.93 -9.62
C HIS A 132 -7.30 28.89 -11.16
N LYS A 133 -6.45 28.12 -11.84
CA LYS A 133 -6.43 28.04 -13.31
C LYS A 133 -7.57 27.17 -13.86
N ASN A 134 -8.14 26.29 -13.06
CA ASN A 134 -9.19 25.33 -13.45
C ASN A 134 -10.44 25.52 -12.56
N PRO A 135 -11.17 26.66 -12.67
CA PRO A 135 -12.32 26.97 -11.80
C PRO A 135 -13.50 25.99 -11.95
N GLY A 136 -13.53 25.19 -13.02
CA GLY A 136 -14.52 24.13 -13.24
C GLY A 136 -14.22 22.81 -12.52
N THR A 137 -13.10 22.71 -11.81
CA THR A 137 -12.73 21.51 -11.06
C THR A 137 -13.75 21.23 -9.96
N LYS A 138 -14.28 19.99 -9.96
CA LYS A 138 -15.20 19.53 -8.91
C LYS A 138 -14.42 19.28 -7.62
N VAL A 139 -14.61 20.15 -6.63
CA VAL A 139 -14.05 20.05 -5.29
C VAL A 139 -15.06 19.32 -4.41
N ALA A 140 -14.64 18.26 -3.72
CA ALA A 140 -15.50 17.55 -2.78
C ALA A 140 -15.62 18.29 -1.45
N LEU A 141 -14.51 18.84 -0.94
CA LEU A 141 -14.45 19.50 0.36
C LEU A 141 -13.31 20.53 0.49
N LEU A 142 -12.12 20.26 -0.07
CA LEU A 142 -10.91 21.06 0.15
C LEU A 142 -10.72 22.09 -0.94
N SER A 143 -11.35 23.23 -0.77
CA SER A 143 -11.27 24.36 -1.68
C SER A 143 -9.96 25.14 -1.61
N ARG A 144 -9.15 24.92 -0.58
CA ARG A 144 -7.81 25.52 -0.37
C ARG A 144 -6.94 24.54 0.39
N PHE A 145 -5.75 24.24 -0.15
CA PHE A 145 -4.73 23.44 0.49
C PHE A 145 -3.82 24.28 1.37
N LYS A 146 -3.39 23.72 2.49
CA LYS A 146 -2.55 24.39 3.48
C LYS A 146 -1.12 23.82 3.47
N PRO A 147 -0.09 24.64 3.70
CA PRO A 147 1.30 24.18 3.64
C PRO A 147 1.66 23.17 4.72
N TRP A 148 0.88 23.03 5.79
CA TRP A 148 1.11 22.03 6.83
C TRP A 148 0.45 20.66 6.53
N TYR A 149 -0.35 20.53 5.47
CA TYR A 149 -1.00 19.26 5.12
C TYR A 149 -0.02 18.09 4.93
N PRO A 150 1.15 18.26 4.30
CA PRO A 150 2.13 17.20 4.20
C PRO A 150 2.61 16.64 5.55
N MET A 151 2.46 17.41 6.64
CA MET A 151 2.79 16.95 8.00
C MET A 151 1.80 15.92 8.56
N LEU A 152 0.66 15.69 7.90
CA LEU A 152 -0.32 14.66 8.30
C LEU A 152 0.06 13.26 7.85
N TRP A 153 1.07 13.12 7.00
CA TRP A 153 1.51 11.83 6.48
C TRP A 153 2.32 11.08 7.54
N THR A 154 2.25 9.75 7.48
CA THR A 154 3.02 8.88 8.38
C THR A 154 4.49 8.77 7.92
N ASP A 155 5.04 7.61 7.70
CA ASP A 155 6.40 7.32 7.24
C ASP A 155 6.76 7.82 5.82
N GLY A 156 6.17 8.93 5.39
CA GLY A 156 6.29 9.46 4.03
C GLY A 156 5.34 8.78 3.04
N SER A 157 4.56 7.79 3.45
CA SER A 157 3.49 7.19 2.63
C SER A 157 2.11 7.52 3.19
N ILE A 158 1.07 7.41 2.36
CA ILE A 158 -0.34 7.41 2.81
C ILE A 158 -0.64 6.09 3.52
N GLY A 159 0.23 5.52 4.18
CA GLY A 159 0.00 4.18 4.54
C GLY A 159 -0.47 4.06 5.94
N ALA A 160 0.09 3.14 6.46
CA ALA A 160 -0.15 2.46 7.66
C ALA A 160 -0.29 3.43 8.84
N ILE A 161 -1.51 3.58 9.29
CA ILE A 161 -1.78 4.01 10.64
C ILE A 161 -1.72 2.75 11.50
N ASN A 162 -0.74 2.71 12.38
CA ASN A 162 -0.53 1.60 13.28
C ASN A 162 -1.43 1.80 14.52
N THR A 163 -2.27 0.84 14.81
CA THR A 163 -3.27 0.91 15.89
C THR A 163 -3.17 -0.27 16.87
N ALA A 164 -2.09 -1.08 16.81
CA ALA A 164 -1.95 -2.30 17.59
C ALA A 164 -3.21 -3.17 17.52
N ASP A 165 -3.70 -3.43 16.31
CA ASP A 165 -4.89 -4.24 16.00
C ASP A 165 -6.22 -3.71 16.57
N VAL A 166 -6.29 -2.44 16.96
CA VAL A 166 -7.56 -1.81 17.32
C VAL A 166 -8.23 -1.25 16.07
N THR A 167 -9.47 -1.64 15.86
CA THR A 167 -10.27 -1.31 14.66
C THR A 167 -11.24 -0.16 14.87
N ALA A 168 -11.79 0.41 13.79
CA ALA A 168 -12.91 1.37 13.87
C ALA A 168 -14.16 0.74 14.52
N SER A 169 -14.34 -0.57 14.41
CA SER A 169 -15.42 -1.32 15.09
C SER A 169 -15.21 -1.36 16.61
N ASP A 170 -13.97 -1.52 17.09
CA ASP A 170 -13.66 -1.44 18.52
C ASP A 170 -13.96 -0.03 19.07
N LEU A 171 -13.61 1.01 18.30
CA LEU A 171 -13.94 2.40 18.62
C LEU A 171 -15.45 2.62 18.70
N LYS A 172 -16.20 2.09 17.71
CA LYS A 172 -17.67 2.17 17.73
C LYS A 172 -18.22 1.56 19.01
N THR A 173 -17.80 0.33 19.33
CA THR A 173 -18.21 -0.35 20.56
C THR A 173 -17.90 0.46 21.82
N PHE A 174 -16.73 1.07 21.91
CA PHE A 174 -16.34 1.86 23.09
C PHE A 174 -17.11 3.18 23.21
N TYR A 175 -17.19 3.95 22.11
CA TYR A 175 -17.73 5.31 22.15
C TYR A 175 -19.24 5.41 21.94
N SER A 176 -19.91 4.42 21.31
CA SER A 176 -21.37 4.38 21.21
C SER A 176 -22.04 3.48 22.27
N GLY A 177 -21.29 2.56 22.85
CA GLY A 177 -21.85 1.53 23.74
C GLY A 177 -22.59 0.41 23.01
N GLU A 178 -22.55 0.37 21.67
CA GLU A 178 -23.13 -0.72 20.87
C GLU A 178 -22.22 -1.96 20.92
N PRO A 179 -22.79 -3.19 20.94
CA PRO A 179 -21.97 -4.39 20.88
C PRO A 179 -21.20 -4.47 19.55
N SER A 180 -19.97 -5.01 19.59
CA SER A 180 -19.16 -5.20 18.39
C SER A 180 -19.86 -6.12 17.39
N VAL A 181 -19.91 -5.71 16.15
CA VAL A 181 -20.26 -6.60 15.03
C VAL A 181 -19.04 -7.48 14.77
N THR A 182 -19.18 -8.79 14.87
CA THR A 182 -18.11 -9.73 14.49
C THR A 182 -17.68 -9.46 13.04
N MET A 183 -16.37 -9.32 12.82
CA MET A 183 -15.80 -9.17 11.47
C MET A 183 -16.33 -10.30 10.56
N ASN A 184 -16.80 -9.92 9.38
CA ASN A 184 -17.22 -10.90 8.37
C ASN A 184 -15.99 -11.66 7.85
N GLU A 185 -16.17 -12.92 7.45
CA GLU A 185 -15.09 -13.73 6.82
C GLU A 185 -14.46 -13.06 5.59
N LYS A 186 -15.17 -12.14 4.95
CA LYS A 186 -14.64 -11.32 3.85
C LYS A 186 -13.53 -10.36 4.29
N ASP A 187 -13.58 -9.84 5.50
CA ASP A 187 -12.62 -8.85 6.00
C ASP A 187 -11.26 -9.51 6.28
N LEU A 188 -11.22 -10.78 6.68
CA LEU A 188 -9.99 -11.55 6.89
C LEU A 188 -9.22 -11.83 5.57
N VAL A 189 -9.93 -11.89 4.44
CA VAL A 189 -9.30 -12.08 3.11
C VAL A 189 -8.82 -10.74 2.55
N GLU A 190 -9.39 -9.61 2.97
CA GLU A 190 -9.00 -8.27 2.50
C GLU A 190 -7.74 -7.73 3.20
N GLU A 191 -7.42 -8.13 4.42
CA GLU A 191 -6.16 -7.74 5.11
C GLU A 191 -4.89 -8.22 4.41
N GLU A 192 -4.92 -9.33 3.64
CA GLU A 192 -3.80 -9.80 2.82
C GLU A 192 -3.60 -9.02 1.50
N LEU A 193 -4.41 -8.01 1.21
CA LEU A 193 -4.46 -7.35 -0.10
C LEU A 193 -3.34 -6.33 -0.34
N THR A 194 -2.64 -5.89 0.69
CA THR A 194 -1.49 -5.00 0.54
C THR A 194 -0.20 -5.80 0.58
N GLY A 195 0.62 -5.66 -0.43
CA GLY A 195 1.88 -6.36 -0.48
C GLY A 195 2.86 -5.66 -1.40
N SER A 196 4.01 -6.27 -1.61
CA SER A 196 5.02 -5.72 -2.52
C SER A 196 6.08 -6.78 -2.79
N ASN A 197 6.78 -6.66 -3.91
CA ASN A 197 8.02 -7.40 -4.16
C ASN A 197 9.16 -6.42 -4.44
N GLY A 198 10.25 -6.52 -3.71
CA GLY A 198 11.48 -5.79 -3.95
C GLY A 198 12.64 -6.77 -4.12
N PHE A 199 13.41 -6.64 -5.21
CA PHE A 199 14.61 -7.45 -5.43
C PHE A 199 15.78 -6.54 -5.76
N ALA A 200 16.97 -6.88 -5.28
CA ALA A 200 18.21 -6.26 -5.73
C ALA A 200 19.24 -7.34 -6.03
N VAL A 201 19.92 -7.18 -7.17
CA VAL A 201 20.99 -8.10 -7.61
C VAL A 201 22.28 -7.34 -7.80
N SER A 202 23.39 -7.88 -7.27
CA SER A 202 24.70 -7.25 -7.29
C SER A 202 25.44 -7.47 -8.62
N PRO A 203 26.45 -6.66 -8.92
CA PRO A 203 27.31 -6.82 -10.11
C PRO A 203 27.86 -8.23 -10.30
N LYS A 204 28.09 -8.95 -9.21
CA LYS A 204 28.64 -10.32 -9.21
C LYS A 204 27.82 -11.30 -10.04
N ILE A 205 26.49 -11.12 -10.06
CA ILE A 205 25.54 -12.03 -10.74
C ILE A 205 24.76 -11.33 -11.85
N THR A 206 25.25 -10.20 -12.37
CA THR A 206 24.69 -9.55 -13.56
C THR A 206 25.57 -9.75 -14.79
N GLU A 207 24.98 -9.67 -15.98
CA GLU A 207 25.69 -9.77 -17.26
C GLU A 207 26.54 -8.53 -17.54
N SER A 208 26.04 -7.36 -17.13
CA SER A 208 26.64 -6.05 -17.35
C SER A 208 27.73 -5.68 -16.32
N GLY A 209 27.78 -6.37 -15.18
CA GLY A 209 28.60 -5.95 -14.05
C GLY A 209 28.04 -4.74 -13.29
N ASN A 210 26.77 -4.39 -13.48
CA ASN A 210 26.07 -3.32 -12.76
C ASN A 210 25.03 -3.90 -11.82
N ALA A 211 24.71 -3.21 -10.71
CA ALA A 211 23.60 -3.61 -9.87
C ALA A 211 22.25 -3.32 -10.54
N ILE A 212 21.22 -4.14 -10.25
CA ILE A 212 19.87 -3.96 -10.76
C ILE A 212 18.89 -4.01 -9.57
N LEU A 213 17.95 -3.08 -9.56
CA LEU A 213 16.83 -3.03 -8.58
C LEU A 213 15.50 -3.32 -9.29
N TYR A 214 14.65 -4.14 -8.67
CA TYR A 214 13.28 -4.39 -9.08
C TYR A 214 12.32 -3.84 -8.04
N ILE A 215 11.37 -3.02 -8.48
CA ILE A 215 10.39 -2.28 -7.69
C ILE A 215 9.01 -2.75 -8.10
N ASN A 216 8.23 -3.32 -7.19
CA ASN A 216 6.87 -3.78 -7.49
C ASN A 216 5.94 -3.69 -6.26
N PRO A 217 5.40 -2.49 -5.95
CA PRO A 217 4.38 -2.33 -4.91
C PRO A 217 3.03 -2.92 -5.35
N HIS A 218 2.39 -3.65 -4.46
CA HIS A 218 1.04 -4.15 -4.62
C HIS A 218 0.08 -3.33 -3.76
N VAL A 219 -0.70 -2.48 -4.40
CA VAL A 219 -1.67 -1.60 -3.75
C VAL A 219 -2.93 -1.48 -4.61
N THR A 220 -3.94 -0.80 -4.12
CA THR A 220 -5.15 -0.46 -4.88
C THR A 220 -4.77 0.17 -6.23
N PHE A 221 -5.43 -0.23 -7.30
CA PHE A 221 -5.16 0.26 -8.65
C PHE A 221 -5.35 1.78 -8.71
N TYR A 222 -4.49 2.43 -9.51
CA TYR A 222 -4.46 3.89 -9.71
C TYR A 222 -4.08 4.70 -8.46
N PHE A 223 -3.49 4.04 -7.47
CA PHE A 223 -3.03 4.69 -6.23
C PHE A 223 -1.78 5.55 -6.42
N ARG A 224 -0.94 5.22 -7.40
CA ARG A 224 0.34 5.88 -7.66
C ARG A 224 0.45 6.34 -9.10
N PRO A 225 0.75 7.63 -9.36
CA PRO A 225 1.26 8.11 -10.64
C PRO A 225 2.78 7.91 -10.74
N GLU A 226 3.27 7.90 -11.97
CA GLU A 226 4.69 7.84 -12.31
C GLU A 226 5.20 9.25 -12.65
N VAL A 227 6.34 9.64 -12.12
CA VAL A 227 6.84 11.02 -12.25
C VAL A 227 8.36 11.09 -12.40
N HIS A 228 8.85 12.17 -13.00
CA HIS A 228 10.26 12.55 -13.01
C HIS A 228 10.43 13.98 -12.51
N MET A 229 11.25 14.18 -11.48
CA MET A 229 11.51 15.48 -10.85
C MET A 229 12.97 15.87 -10.99
N VAL A 230 13.22 17.05 -11.56
CA VAL A 230 14.55 17.62 -11.75
C VAL A 230 14.60 19.04 -11.23
N SER A 231 15.67 19.42 -10.52
CA SER A 231 15.95 20.82 -10.15
C SER A 231 17.43 21.16 -10.31
N GLU A 232 17.74 22.45 -10.48
CA GLU A 232 19.11 22.96 -10.49
C GLU A 232 19.78 22.86 -9.11
N ASP A 233 18.99 22.65 -8.02
CA ASP A 233 19.49 22.37 -6.66
C ASP A 233 19.97 20.91 -6.49
N GLY A 234 20.00 20.12 -7.58
CA GLY A 234 20.58 18.78 -7.65
C GLY A 234 19.60 17.65 -7.36
N LEU A 235 18.29 17.88 -7.43
CA LEU A 235 17.29 16.83 -7.51
C LEU A 235 17.26 16.29 -8.94
N ASP A 236 17.23 14.96 -9.09
CA ASP A 236 17.06 14.26 -10.35
C ASP A 236 16.55 12.84 -10.01
N ALA A 237 15.24 12.71 -9.79
CA ALA A 237 14.62 11.49 -9.29
C ALA A 237 13.41 11.07 -10.12
N TYR A 238 13.37 9.80 -10.48
CA TYR A 238 12.29 9.16 -11.23
C TYR A 238 11.65 8.04 -10.39
N GLY A 239 10.34 7.88 -10.48
CA GLY A 239 9.63 6.79 -9.83
C GLY A 239 8.17 7.09 -9.58
N ALA A 240 7.60 6.44 -8.56
CA ALA A 240 6.22 6.60 -8.17
C ALA A 240 6.06 7.51 -6.96
N VAL A 241 5.00 8.34 -7.01
CA VAL A 241 4.51 9.10 -5.86
C VAL A 241 3.14 8.56 -5.46
N THR A 242 2.67 8.89 -4.27
CA THR A 242 1.26 8.77 -3.93
C THR A 242 0.58 10.10 -4.24
N TRP A 243 -0.65 10.09 -4.74
CA TRP A 243 -1.37 11.32 -5.08
C TRP A 243 -1.35 12.32 -3.92
N GLY A 244 -0.80 13.50 -4.18
CA GLY A 244 -0.61 14.55 -3.18
C GLY A 244 0.73 14.54 -2.46
N GLN A 245 1.62 13.56 -2.66
CA GLN A 245 3.02 13.62 -2.19
C GLN A 245 3.87 14.55 -3.04
N PHE A 246 4.88 15.16 -2.40
CA PHE A 246 5.78 16.09 -3.06
C PHE A 246 7.20 15.53 -3.31
N PHE A 247 7.39 14.22 -3.20
CA PHE A 247 8.67 13.54 -3.43
C PHE A 247 8.45 12.15 -4.01
N VAL A 248 9.42 11.63 -4.72
CA VAL A 248 9.42 10.25 -5.21
C VAL A 248 9.53 9.30 -4.03
N TYR A 249 8.47 8.53 -3.79
CA TYR A 249 8.40 7.61 -2.63
C TYR A 249 9.21 6.35 -2.85
N GLN A 250 9.12 5.74 -4.02
CA GLN A 250 9.95 4.63 -4.47
C GLN A 250 10.36 4.87 -5.91
N GLY A 251 11.61 4.62 -6.20
CA GLY A 251 12.19 4.91 -7.50
C GLY A 251 13.72 4.97 -7.42
N PHE A 252 14.31 5.85 -8.19
CA PHE A 252 15.75 5.97 -8.30
C PHE A 252 16.17 7.37 -8.75
N ASN A 253 17.43 7.66 -8.52
CA ASN A 253 18.19 8.73 -9.15
C ASN A 253 19.39 8.11 -9.91
N LYS A 254 20.27 8.90 -10.47
CA LYS A 254 21.42 8.36 -11.21
C LYS A 254 22.44 7.58 -10.37
N HIS A 255 22.36 7.67 -9.04
CA HIS A 255 23.32 7.06 -8.12
C HIS A 255 22.75 5.82 -7.41
N CYS A 256 21.50 5.85 -7.04
CA CYS A 256 20.88 4.77 -6.27
C CYS A 256 19.37 4.68 -6.48
N GLY A 257 18.81 3.54 -6.11
CA GLY A 257 17.38 3.29 -6.10
C GLY A 257 16.91 2.64 -4.80
N TRP A 258 15.63 2.83 -4.50
CA TRP A 258 14.99 2.35 -3.29
C TRP A 258 13.57 1.86 -3.56
N MET A 259 13.24 0.77 -2.92
CA MET A 259 11.93 0.15 -2.92
C MET A 259 11.46 -0.09 -1.49
N HIS A 260 10.20 0.14 -1.22
CA HIS A 260 9.59 -0.16 0.08
C HIS A 260 8.58 -1.29 -0.04
N THR A 261 8.71 -2.29 0.84
CA THR A 261 7.71 -3.33 1.05
C THR A 261 7.11 -3.17 2.43
N SER A 262 5.84 -3.49 2.63
CA SER A 262 5.23 -3.49 3.95
C SER A 262 5.87 -4.55 4.85
N SER A 263 5.96 -4.28 6.14
CA SER A 263 6.43 -5.20 7.17
C SER A 263 5.48 -5.21 8.36
N ASP A 264 5.55 -6.29 9.13
CA ASP A 264 4.88 -6.41 10.43
C ASP A 264 5.78 -5.92 11.56
N VAL A 265 6.76 -5.04 11.26
CA VAL A 265 7.61 -4.45 12.30
C VAL A 265 6.72 -3.87 13.40
N ASP A 266 6.95 -4.32 14.62
CA ASP A 266 6.12 -3.94 15.76
C ASP A 266 6.47 -2.52 16.22
N ALA A 267 5.70 -1.54 15.74
CA ALA A 267 5.89 -0.11 15.98
C ALA A 267 4.74 0.52 16.78
N ALA A 268 3.83 -0.29 17.31
CA ALA A 268 2.72 0.15 18.13
C ALA A 268 2.37 -0.88 19.19
N ASP A 269 2.06 -0.42 20.41
CA ASP A 269 1.67 -1.30 21.51
C ASP A 269 0.31 -0.91 22.09
N ALA A 270 -0.45 -1.92 22.47
CA ALA A 270 -1.67 -1.78 23.24
C ALA A 270 -1.38 -1.94 24.74
N TYR A 271 -2.01 -1.11 25.55
CA TYR A 271 -1.85 -1.12 27.01
C TYR A 271 -3.19 -1.33 27.69
N ILE A 272 -3.23 -2.21 28.69
CA ILE A 272 -4.36 -2.42 29.59
C ILE A 272 -4.26 -1.39 30.71
N GLU A 273 -5.23 -0.48 30.78
CA GLU A 273 -5.27 0.58 31.77
C GLU A 273 -6.17 0.20 32.94
N LYS A 274 -5.69 0.38 34.17
CA LYS A 274 -6.47 0.26 35.42
C LYS A 274 -7.18 1.57 35.70
N VAL A 275 -8.41 1.70 35.18
CA VAL A 275 -9.17 2.94 35.21
C VAL A 275 -10.22 2.91 36.31
N SER A 276 -10.41 4.03 37.03
CA SER A 276 -11.45 4.24 37.99
C SER A 276 -12.02 5.66 37.88
N LYS A 277 -13.17 5.89 38.54
CA LYS A 277 -13.79 7.22 38.58
C LYS A 277 -13.66 7.81 39.98
N GLU A 278 -13.14 9.03 40.10
CA GLU A 278 -13.05 9.79 41.35
C GLU A 278 -13.88 11.08 41.22
N GLY A 279 -15.06 11.10 41.81
CA GLY A 279 -16.02 12.16 41.57
C GLY A 279 -16.39 12.22 40.08
N ASP A 280 -16.19 13.36 39.45
CA ASP A 280 -16.46 13.55 38.02
C ASP A 280 -15.23 13.28 37.10
N ARG A 281 -14.09 12.93 37.67
CA ARG A 281 -12.85 12.70 36.93
C ARG A 281 -12.57 11.22 36.73
N TRP A 282 -12.12 10.88 35.54
CA TRP A 282 -11.53 9.58 35.24
C TRP A 282 -10.03 9.62 35.58
N VAL A 283 -9.57 8.59 36.31
CA VAL A 283 -8.18 8.41 36.71
C VAL A 283 -7.71 7.01 36.33
N TYR A 284 -6.40 6.87 36.06
CA TYR A 284 -5.76 5.60 35.83
C TYR A 284 -4.58 5.42 36.77
N GLU A 285 -4.23 4.17 37.05
CA GLU A 285 -3.08 3.84 37.90
C GLU A 285 -1.81 3.79 37.07
N TYR A 286 -0.75 4.45 37.53
CA TYR A 286 0.59 4.39 36.96
C TYR A 286 1.64 4.55 38.05
N ASP A 287 2.60 3.59 38.15
CA ASP A 287 3.68 3.57 39.12
C ASP A 287 3.16 3.73 40.59
N GLY A 288 2.10 3.02 40.92
CA GLY A 288 1.45 3.09 42.22
C GLY A 288 0.70 4.39 42.54
N LYS A 289 0.56 5.28 41.56
CA LYS A 289 -0.12 6.58 41.70
C LYS A 289 -1.35 6.65 40.82
N LYS A 290 -2.37 7.37 41.28
CA LYS A 290 -3.53 7.72 40.45
C LYS A 290 -3.28 8.99 39.66
N MET A 291 -3.34 8.87 38.35
CA MET A 291 -3.12 9.94 37.38
C MET A 291 -4.45 10.33 36.76
N THR A 292 -4.74 11.64 36.63
CA THR A 292 -5.95 12.12 35.96
C THR A 292 -5.82 11.90 34.45
N MET A 293 -6.84 11.30 33.81
CA MET A 293 -6.88 11.15 32.36
C MET A 293 -7.10 12.51 31.70
N MET A 294 -6.36 12.78 30.63
CA MET A 294 -6.63 13.92 29.77
C MET A 294 -7.91 13.62 28.96
N GLN A 295 -8.78 14.61 28.87
CA GLN A 295 -10.00 14.53 28.08
C GLN A 295 -9.96 15.56 26.95
N LYS A 296 -10.35 15.13 25.75
CA LYS A 296 -10.44 15.99 24.56
C LYS A 296 -11.77 15.76 23.87
N ARG A 297 -12.51 16.84 23.62
CA ARG A 297 -13.72 16.75 22.78
C ARG A 297 -13.32 16.72 21.32
N ILE A 298 -13.75 15.69 20.59
CA ILE A 298 -13.56 15.52 19.15
C ILE A 298 -14.93 15.62 18.50
N SER A 299 -15.11 16.61 17.61
CA SER A 299 -16.35 16.83 16.88
C SER A 299 -16.16 16.41 15.43
N ILE A 300 -16.99 15.48 14.94
CA ILE A 300 -16.95 14.97 13.57
C ILE A 300 -18.30 15.25 12.93
N SER A 301 -18.26 15.91 11.78
CA SER A 301 -19.43 16.19 10.96
C SER A 301 -19.57 15.12 9.88
N ALA A 302 -20.75 14.56 9.72
CA ALA A 302 -21.07 13.59 8.68
C ALA A 302 -22.15 14.14 7.75
N LYS A 303 -22.02 13.87 6.47
CA LYS A 303 -23.06 14.18 5.48
C LYS A 303 -24.33 13.40 5.80
N LYS A 304 -25.49 14.13 5.84
CA LYS A 304 -26.81 13.53 6.06
C LYS A 304 -27.82 14.23 5.16
N GLY A 305 -28.26 13.51 4.14
CA GLY A 305 -29.11 14.12 3.09
C GLY A 305 -28.43 15.30 2.41
N ASN A 306 -29.08 16.46 2.44
CA ASN A 306 -28.54 17.72 1.89
C ASN A 306 -27.78 18.56 2.90
N GLY A 307 -27.60 18.09 4.14
CA GLY A 307 -26.92 18.80 5.24
C GLY A 307 -25.83 17.97 5.88
N THR A 308 -25.41 18.41 7.05
CA THR A 308 -24.42 17.71 7.90
C THR A 308 -24.97 17.55 9.32
N GLU A 309 -24.65 16.43 9.95
CA GLU A 309 -24.88 16.21 11.38
C GLU A 309 -23.54 16.08 12.08
N THR A 310 -23.40 16.69 13.26
CA THR A 310 -22.15 16.67 14.03
C THR A 310 -22.30 15.80 15.26
N THR A 311 -21.44 14.79 15.36
CA THR A 311 -21.31 13.92 16.54
C THR A 311 -20.10 14.36 17.36
N ASN A 312 -20.29 14.39 18.69
CA ASN A 312 -19.23 14.78 19.63
C ASN A 312 -18.80 13.59 20.46
N PHE A 313 -17.49 13.34 20.47
CA PHE A 313 -16.85 12.29 21.24
C PHE A 313 -16.02 12.88 22.37
N ASN A 314 -16.14 12.34 23.57
CA ASN A 314 -15.25 12.65 24.70
C ASN A 314 -14.12 11.63 24.69
N ALA A 315 -13.02 11.97 24.05
CA ALA A 315 -11.85 11.12 23.96
C ALA A 315 -11.00 11.19 25.22
N PHE A 316 -10.52 10.05 25.70
CA PHE A 316 -9.69 9.91 26.89
C PHE A 316 -8.28 9.52 26.50
N PHE A 317 -7.30 10.03 27.25
CA PHE A 317 -5.89 9.76 27.01
C PHE A 317 -5.15 9.47 28.32
N THR A 318 -4.22 8.53 28.27
CA THR A 318 -3.21 8.28 29.30
C THR A 318 -1.82 8.70 28.80
N ASN A 319 -0.76 8.39 29.56
CA ASN A 319 0.63 8.54 29.08
C ASN A 319 0.98 7.62 27.90
N HIS A 320 0.20 6.55 27.67
CA HIS A 320 0.39 5.64 26.53
C HIS A 320 -0.37 6.06 25.27
N GLY A 321 -1.26 7.05 25.36
CA GLY A 321 -1.99 7.55 24.19
C GLY A 321 -3.52 7.53 24.37
N PRO A 322 -4.27 7.55 23.24
CA PRO A 322 -5.73 7.53 23.28
C PRO A 322 -6.29 6.20 23.76
N VAL A 323 -7.41 6.25 24.49
CA VAL A 323 -8.25 5.08 24.74
C VAL A 323 -9.00 4.75 23.45
N MET A 324 -8.77 3.57 22.92
CA MET A 324 -9.30 3.17 21.61
C MET A 324 -10.25 1.97 21.67
N ALA A 325 -10.25 1.21 22.77
CA ALA A 325 -11.13 0.05 22.92
C ALA A 325 -11.46 -0.24 24.38
N LYS A 326 -12.47 -1.11 24.57
CA LYS A 326 -12.74 -1.81 25.83
C LYS A 326 -12.88 -3.29 25.54
N LYS A 327 -11.92 -4.08 26.00
CA LYS A 327 -11.91 -5.55 25.80
C LYS A 327 -11.97 -6.25 27.16
N ASN A 328 -12.90 -7.17 27.34
CA ASN A 328 -13.12 -7.90 28.62
C ASN A 328 -13.27 -6.98 29.86
N GLY A 329 -13.94 -5.85 29.66
CA GLY A 329 -14.15 -4.86 30.75
C GLY A 329 -12.97 -3.91 30.98
N GLN A 330 -11.80 -4.15 30.40
CA GLN A 330 -10.58 -3.36 30.54
C GLN A 330 -10.46 -2.31 29.44
N TRP A 331 -9.97 -1.12 29.81
CA TRP A 331 -9.72 -0.05 28.84
C TRP A 331 -8.37 -0.27 28.17
N ILE A 332 -8.35 -0.09 26.83
CA ILE A 332 -7.18 -0.28 26.01
C ILE A 332 -6.75 1.06 25.41
N THR A 333 -5.52 1.47 25.70
CA THR A 333 -4.85 2.59 25.02
C THR A 333 -3.86 2.07 23.99
N VAL A 334 -3.54 2.90 23.01
CA VAL A 334 -2.56 2.58 21.97
C VAL A 334 -1.46 3.63 21.92
N LYS A 335 -0.23 3.15 22.03
CA LYS A 335 0.99 3.94 21.83
C LYS A 335 1.60 3.62 20.47
N ALA A 336 1.64 4.61 19.59
CA ALA A 336 2.20 4.48 18.24
C ALA A 336 2.70 5.83 17.72
N ASP A 337 3.74 5.79 16.90
CA ASP A 337 4.30 6.96 16.23
C ASP A 337 3.67 7.13 14.84
N ASN A 338 2.36 7.36 14.78
CA ASN A 338 1.64 7.43 13.50
C ASN A 338 1.94 8.68 12.65
N ARG A 339 2.67 9.65 13.19
CA ARG A 339 3.05 10.87 12.50
C ARG A 339 4.37 11.41 13.05
N ILE A 340 5.39 11.44 12.22
CA ILE A 340 6.70 11.97 12.59
C ILE A 340 7.28 12.86 11.49
N LEU A 341 7.81 14.02 11.87
CA LEU A 341 8.46 14.98 10.97
C LEU A 341 9.65 14.34 10.23
N ASN A 342 10.42 13.50 10.93
CA ASN A 342 11.58 12.80 10.35
C ASN A 342 11.18 11.92 9.15
N GLY A 343 9.94 11.43 9.06
CA GLY A 343 9.46 10.67 7.91
C GLY A 343 9.53 11.48 6.62
N LEU A 344 9.04 12.73 6.63
CA LEU A 344 9.14 13.63 5.48
C LEU A 344 10.57 14.01 5.16
N ILE A 345 11.37 14.32 6.19
CA ILE A 345 12.77 14.68 6.02
C ILE A 345 13.57 13.54 5.39
N GLN A 346 13.41 12.32 5.91
CA GLN A 346 14.06 11.12 5.38
C GLN A 346 13.67 10.87 3.92
N CYS A 347 12.38 10.93 3.62
CA CYS A 347 11.87 10.68 2.28
C CYS A 347 12.39 11.70 1.25
N TRP A 348 12.49 12.97 1.63
CA TRP A 348 13.08 13.99 0.76
C TRP A 348 14.59 13.78 0.58
N GLN A 349 15.33 13.62 1.67
CA GLN A 349 16.79 13.52 1.62
C GLN A 349 17.28 12.31 0.83
N ARG A 350 16.62 11.15 0.94
CA ARG A 350 17.01 9.97 0.17
C ARG A 350 16.89 10.15 -1.35
N THR A 351 15.95 10.99 -1.83
CA THR A 351 15.83 11.27 -3.27
C THR A 351 17.04 11.97 -3.85
N LYS A 352 17.85 12.61 -2.99
CA LYS A 352 19.07 13.34 -3.34
C LYS A 352 20.36 12.62 -2.91
N ALA A 353 20.27 11.39 -2.38
CA ALA A 353 21.44 10.61 -1.97
C ALA A 353 22.32 10.30 -3.18
N ARG A 354 23.65 10.43 -3.02
CA ARG A 354 24.64 10.28 -4.10
C ARG A 354 25.58 9.09 -3.90
N SER A 355 25.47 8.42 -2.76
CA SER A 355 26.27 7.25 -2.42
C SER A 355 25.51 6.35 -1.45
N PHE A 356 26.03 5.13 -1.23
CA PHE A 356 25.51 4.22 -0.21
C PHE A 356 25.51 4.87 1.18
N GLU A 357 26.60 5.56 1.54
CA GLU A 357 26.72 6.21 2.86
C GLU A 357 25.75 7.39 3.00
N ASP A 358 25.52 8.18 1.95
CA ASP A 358 24.52 9.26 1.98
C ASP A 358 23.12 8.69 2.22
N PHE A 359 22.76 7.60 1.50
CA PHE A 359 21.48 6.95 1.69
C PHE A 359 21.35 6.39 3.12
N LYS A 360 22.37 5.67 3.61
CA LYS A 360 22.41 5.08 4.94
C LYS A 360 22.23 6.13 6.04
N LYS A 361 22.85 7.31 5.92
CA LYS A 361 22.65 8.43 6.87
C LYS A 361 21.20 8.87 6.97
N THR A 362 20.40 8.75 5.90
CA THR A 362 18.98 9.08 5.98
C THR A 362 18.21 8.11 6.89
N LEU A 363 18.66 6.87 7.01
CA LEU A 363 18.03 5.86 7.88
C LEU A 363 18.19 6.21 9.37
N ASP A 364 19.25 6.93 9.74
CA ASP A 364 19.48 7.39 11.12
C ASP A 364 18.42 8.39 11.61
N LEU A 365 17.68 9.00 10.68
CA LEU A 365 16.52 9.83 11.00
C LEU A 365 15.36 9.02 11.60
N LYS A 366 15.38 7.69 11.43
CA LYS A 366 14.35 6.77 11.95
C LYS A 366 12.95 7.21 11.52
N GLY A 367 12.80 7.60 10.26
CA GLY A 367 11.56 8.15 9.70
C GLY A 367 10.66 7.11 9.04
N ASN A 368 11.13 5.87 8.89
CA ASN A 368 10.38 4.78 8.27
C ASN A 368 9.85 3.82 9.34
N ILE A 369 8.55 3.92 9.61
CA ILE A 369 7.91 3.25 10.75
C ILE A 369 7.53 1.81 10.41
N SER A 370 6.98 1.58 9.21
CA SER A 370 6.24 0.36 8.89
C SER A 370 6.71 -0.34 7.60
N ASN A 371 7.82 0.11 7.00
CA ASN A 371 8.26 -0.45 5.73
C ASN A 371 9.70 -0.96 5.77
N ASN A 372 9.91 -2.05 5.06
CA ASN A 372 11.24 -2.50 4.67
C ASN A 372 11.82 -1.58 3.59
N THR A 373 13.12 -1.58 3.42
CA THR A 373 13.80 -0.92 2.30
C THR A 373 14.68 -1.93 1.58
N VAL A 374 14.48 -2.08 0.26
CA VAL A 374 15.38 -2.77 -0.66
C VAL A 374 16.11 -1.72 -1.50
N TYR A 375 17.41 -1.86 -1.64
CA TYR A 375 18.31 -0.84 -2.19
C TYR A 375 19.29 -1.44 -3.19
N ALA A 376 19.64 -0.66 -4.22
CA ALA A 376 20.80 -0.91 -5.06
C ALA A 376 21.40 0.41 -5.55
N ASP A 377 22.70 0.42 -5.91
CA ASP A 377 23.38 1.63 -6.35
C ASP A 377 24.39 1.44 -7.48
N ALA A 378 24.89 2.56 -8.01
CA ALA A 378 25.90 2.61 -9.06
C ALA A 378 27.31 2.18 -8.61
N GLU A 379 27.55 2.09 -7.30
CA GLU A 379 28.80 1.56 -6.72
C GLU A 379 28.76 0.03 -6.62
N GLY A 380 27.60 -0.58 -6.92
CA GLY A 380 27.39 -2.03 -6.92
C GLY A 380 26.89 -2.59 -5.59
N ASN A 381 26.55 -1.74 -4.63
CA ASN A 381 25.99 -2.19 -3.37
C ASN A 381 24.52 -2.60 -3.56
N ILE A 382 24.12 -3.65 -2.84
CA ILE A 382 22.73 -4.04 -2.63
C ILE A 382 22.46 -4.19 -1.14
N ALA A 383 21.29 -3.81 -0.69
CA ALA A 383 20.96 -3.90 0.72
C ALA A 383 19.46 -4.09 0.99
N TYR A 384 19.17 -4.59 2.18
CA TYR A 384 17.86 -4.68 2.78
C TYR A 384 17.90 -4.20 4.22
N TRP A 385 16.92 -3.41 4.64
CA TRP A 385 16.68 -3.02 6.03
C TRP A 385 15.23 -3.28 6.40
N HIS A 386 15.03 -3.90 7.56
CA HIS A 386 13.71 -4.21 8.13
C HIS A 386 13.22 -3.07 9.01
N GLY A 387 12.53 -2.09 8.43
CA GLY A 387 12.16 -0.86 9.13
C GLY A 387 13.38 -0.06 9.59
N ASN A 388 13.17 1.03 10.31
CA ASN A 388 14.26 1.77 10.97
C ASN A 388 13.80 2.53 12.23
N ARG A 389 12.54 2.37 12.66
CA ARG A 389 12.01 2.99 13.87
C ARG A 389 11.38 1.94 14.78
N VAL A 390 12.22 1.07 15.33
CA VAL A 390 11.79 -0.03 16.20
C VAL A 390 11.98 0.41 17.66
N PRO A 391 10.93 0.43 18.48
CA PRO A 391 11.04 0.75 19.91
C PRO A 391 11.90 -0.28 20.66
N VAL A 392 12.70 0.20 21.61
CA VAL A 392 13.45 -0.65 22.55
C VAL A 392 12.49 -1.09 23.66
N ARG A 393 12.22 -2.38 23.74
CA ARG A 393 11.29 -2.99 24.67
C ARG A 393 11.97 -4.02 25.56
N ASP A 394 11.38 -4.31 26.72
CA ASP A 394 11.83 -5.42 27.57
C ASP A 394 11.33 -6.76 26.97
N ALA A 395 12.25 -7.59 26.51
CA ALA A 395 11.97 -8.84 25.80
C ALA A 395 11.25 -9.92 26.67
N LYS A 396 11.10 -9.69 28.00
CA LYS A 396 10.35 -10.62 28.84
C LYS A 396 8.84 -10.56 28.66
N TYR A 397 8.30 -9.48 28.03
CA TYR A 397 6.89 -9.31 27.75
C TYR A 397 6.56 -9.79 26.32
N ASP A 398 5.37 -10.32 26.15
CA ASP A 398 4.80 -10.64 24.84
C ASP A 398 4.11 -9.39 24.25
N TRP A 399 4.87 -8.62 23.50
CA TRP A 399 4.42 -7.37 22.88
C TRP A 399 3.39 -7.53 21.75
N SER A 400 3.13 -8.76 21.32
CA SER A 400 2.03 -9.05 20.40
C SER A 400 0.65 -9.03 21.05
N LYS A 401 0.58 -8.76 22.37
CA LYS A 401 -0.62 -8.67 23.17
C LYS A 401 -0.63 -7.39 23.98
N PRO A 402 -1.80 -6.89 24.40
CA PRO A 402 -1.85 -5.76 25.31
C PRO A 402 -1.06 -6.03 26.60
N VAL A 403 -0.19 -5.10 26.98
CA VAL A 403 0.65 -5.18 28.21
C VAL A 403 0.04 -4.35 29.34
N ASP A 404 0.50 -4.58 30.57
CA ASP A 404 0.02 -3.82 31.76
C ASP A 404 0.49 -2.35 31.68
N GLY A 405 -0.46 -1.42 31.52
CA GLY A 405 -0.21 0.02 31.49
C GLY A 405 0.05 0.66 32.86
N SER A 406 -0.11 -0.07 33.96
CA SER A 406 0.06 0.50 35.32
C SER A 406 1.51 0.53 35.81
N THR A 407 2.47 0.02 35.05
CA THR A 407 3.88 -0.12 35.44
C THR A 407 4.85 0.52 34.44
N PRO A 408 5.91 1.22 34.93
CA PRO A 408 6.99 1.72 34.08
C PRO A 408 7.81 0.62 33.37
N ALA A 409 7.67 -0.64 33.80
CA ALA A 409 8.43 -1.76 33.22
C ALA A 409 8.03 -2.05 31.75
N THR A 410 6.84 -1.63 31.34
CA THR A 410 6.31 -1.75 29.97
C THR A 410 6.51 -0.48 29.12
N GLU A 411 7.26 0.50 29.60
CA GLU A 411 7.58 1.68 28.79
C GLU A 411 8.63 1.40 27.70
N TRP A 412 8.51 2.10 26.58
CA TRP A 412 9.57 2.13 25.58
C TRP A 412 10.80 2.85 26.12
N LYS A 413 11.98 2.25 25.92
CA LYS A 413 13.27 2.80 26.35
C LYS A 413 14.02 3.54 25.23
N GLY A 414 13.29 4.13 24.30
CA GLY A 414 13.80 4.77 23.09
C GLY A 414 13.64 3.89 21.86
N TYR A 415 14.56 4.04 20.89
CA TYR A 415 14.51 3.31 19.60
C TYR A 415 15.86 2.70 19.30
N HIS A 416 15.84 1.49 18.74
CA HIS A 416 17.03 0.83 18.24
C HIS A 416 17.78 1.69 17.22
N SER A 417 19.10 1.62 17.22
CA SER A 417 19.91 2.14 16.12
C SER A 417 19.73 1.28 14.87
N ILE A 418 20.03 1.83 13.68
CA ILE A 418 19.90 1.07 12.42
C ILE A 418 20.80 -0.19 12.41
N ASN A 419 21.93 -0.16 13.13
CA ASN A 419 22.84 -1.30 13.21
C ASN A 419 22.35 -2.40 14.18
N GLU A 420 21.34 -2.13 14.99
CA GLU A 420 20.69 -3.12 15.88
C GLU A 420 19.44 -3.73 15.23
N THR A 421 18.90 -3.11 14.19
CA THR A 421 17.74 -3.67 13.45
C THR A 421 18.17 -4.78 12.51
N VAL A 422 17.21 -5.55 11.98
CA VAL A 422 17.52 -6.61 11.03
C VAL A 422 17.86 -6.02 9.65
N PHE A 423 19.04 -6.34 9.12
CA PHE A 423 19.47 -5.91 7.79
C PHE A 423 20.34 -6.97 7.09
N SER A 424 20.50 -6.81 5.78
CA SER A 424 21.44 -7.58 4.96
C SER A 424 22.09 -6.64 3.94
N ILE A 425 23.42 -6.57 3.92
CA ILE A 425 24.21 -5.71 3.03
C ILE A 425 25.21 -6.58 2.29
N ASN A 426 25.20 -6.51 0.94
CA ASN A 426 26.12 -7.19 0.04
C ASN A 426 26.29 -8.70 0.35
N PRO A 427 25.20 -9.49 0.51
CA PRO A 427 25.33 -10.90 0.85
C PRO A 427 26.07 -11.66 -0.27
N SER A 428 26.78 -12.74 0.12
CA SER A 428 27.70 -13.46 -0.78
C SER A 428 27.01 -14.16 -1.94
N ASN A 429 25.69 -14.50 -1.84
CA ASN A 429 24.89 -15.05 -2.94
C ASN A 429 24.61 -14.02 -4.03
N GLY A 430 24.80 -12.71 -3.77
CA GLY A 430 24.66 -11.64 -4.74
C GLY A 430 23.25 -11.11 -4.96
N TRP A 431 22.26 -11.48 -4.13
CA TRP A 431 20.90 -10.95 -4.20
C TRP A 431 20.27 -10.77 -2.83
N VAL A 432 19.33 -9.83 -2.75
CA VAL A 432 18.37 -9.68 -1.65
C VAL A 432 16.96 -9.58 -2.21
N GLN A 433 15.98 -10.07 -1.46
CA GLN A 433 14.57 -9.99 -1.80
C GLN A 433 13.72 -9.64 -0.58
N ASN A 434 12.57 -9.05 -0.77
CA ASN A 434 11.48 -9.08 0.20
C ASN A 434 10.13 -9.07 -0.51
N CYS A 435 9.26 -9.97 -0.08
CA CYS A 435 7.89 -10.14 -0.56
C CYS A 435 6.90 -10.02 0.60
N ASN A 436 7.12 -9.11 1.55
CA ASN A 436 6.41 -9.03 2.83
C ASN A 436 6.53 -10.33 3.62
N SER A 437 7.65 -11.00 3.46
CA SER A 437 8.02 -12.23 4.13
C SER A 437 9.07 -11.93 5.20
N THR A 438 9.34 -12.92 6.03
CA THR A 438 10.34 -12.81 7.08
C THR A 438 11.70 -12.32 6.56
N PRO A 439 12.38 -11.39 7.25
CA PRO A 439 13.72 -10.95 6.85
C PRO A 439 14.79 -12.06 6.99
N PHE A 440 14.44 -13.18 7.62
CA PHE A 440 15.35 -14.30 7.83
C PHE A 440 15.49 -15.24 6.62
N THR A 441 14.83 -14.89 5.50
CA THR A 441 14.98 -15.52 4.18
C THR A 441 15.35 -14.54 3.07
N VAL A 442 15.65 -13.28 3.43
CA VAL A 442 15.90 -12.16 2.52
C VAL A 442 17.05 -12.39 1.53
N ALA A 443 18.01 -13.22 1.88
CA ALA A 443 19.19 -13.59 1.07
C ALA A 443 19.44 -15.13 1.10
N GLY A 444 18.37 -15.94 1.14
CA GLY A 444 18.47 -17.39 1.27
C GLY A 444 19.32 -17.80 2.48
N ASP A 445 20.30 -18.70 2.28
CA ASP A 445 21.19 -19.16 3.36
C ASP A 445 22.08 -18.06 3.96
N ASN A 446 22.26 -16.95 3.26
CA ASN A 446 23.04 -15.80 3.70
C ASN A 446 22.22 -14.77 4.49
N SER A 447 20.98 -15.09 4.83
CA SER A 447 20.10 -14.21 5.59
C SER A 447 20.55 -14.07 7.05
N PRO A 448 20.18 -12.95 7.72
CA PRO A 448 20.29 -12.80 9.16
C PRO A 448 19.66 -14.00 9.89
N LYS A 449 20.07 -14.26 11.12
CA LYS A 449 19.54 -15.38 11.90
C LYS A 449 18.56 -14.89 12.96
N LYS A 450 17.34 -15.43 12.97
CA LYS A 450 16.25 -15.04 13.87
C LYS A 450 16.66 -15.03 15.35
N LYS A 451 17.50 -15.97 15.77
CA LYS A 451 17.99 -16.10 17.16
C LYS A 451 18.84 -14.92 17.65
N ASP A 452 19.36 -14.08 16.74
CA ASP A 452 20.24 -12.95 17.05
C ASP A 452 19.46 -11.68 17.36
N TYR A 453 18.14 -11.69 17.24
CA TYR A 453 17.26 -10.54 17.41
C TYR A 453 16.12 -10.83 18.38
N PRO A 454 15.65 -9.81 19.15
CA PRO A 454 14.46 -9.97 19.98
C PRO A 454 13.23 -10.22 19.09
N PHE A 455 12.29 -11.03 19.59
CA PHE A 455 11.13 -11.48 18.83
C PHE A 455 10.29 -10.33 18.26
N TYR A 456 10.11 -9.25 19.03
CA TYR A 456 9.30 -8.09 18.62
C TYR A 456 9.89 -7.28 17.44
N MET A 457 11.18 -7.48 17.12
CA MET A 457 11.86 -6.68 16.09
C MET A 457 11.45 -7.07 14.67
N ALA A 458 11.20 -8.35 14.42
CA ALA A 458 10.79 -8.87 13.13
C ALA A 458 9.83 -10.07 13.31
N PRO A 459 8.56 -9.81 13.63
CA PRO A 459 7.56 -10.85 13.84
C PRO A 459 7.09 -11.50 12.54
N ASP A 460 7.42 -10.91 11.39
CA ASP A 460 7.01 -11.35 10.06
C ASP A 460 7.27 -12.83 9.83
N GLY A 461 6.24 -13.55 9.38
CA GLY A 461 6.31 -14.95 9.00
C GLY A 461 6.74 -15.17 7.55
N GLU A 462 7.02 -16.41 7.17
CA GLU A 462 7.21 -16.76 5.77
C GLU A 462 5.87 -16.85 5.04
N ASN A 463 5.89 -16.52 3.74
CA ASN A 463 4.76 -16.65 2.86
C ASN A 463 5.15 -17.28 1.52
N PHE A 464 4.17 -17.70 0.74
CA PHE A 464 4.44 -18.43 -0.51
C PHE A 464 5.10 -17.57 -1.60
N ARG A 465 4.98 -16.23 -1.55
CA ARG A 465 5.73 -15.32 -2.44
C ARG A 465 7.21 -15.28 -2.08
N GLY A 466 7.55 -15.20 -0.79
CA GLY A 466 8.93 -15.26 -0.31
C GLY A 466 9.61 -16.57 -0.68
N VAL A 467 8.92 -17.70 -0.51
CA VAL A 467 9.38 -19.02 -0.98
C VAL A 467 9.63 -19.01 -2.48
N ASN A 468 8.70 -18.50 -3.29
CA ASN A 468 8.84 -18.44 -4.74
C ASN A 468 9.95 -17.49 -5.18
N ALA A 469 10.07 -16.31 -4.57
CA ALA A 469 11.12 -15.34 -4.84
C ALA A 469 12.51 -15.90 -4.55
N THR A 470 12.68 -16.54 -3.41
CA THR A 470 13.94 -17.23 -3.05
C THR A 470 14.31 -18.29 -4.09
N ARG A 471 13.33 -19.09 -4.57
CA ARG A 471 13.56 -20.09 -5.61
C ARG A 471 14.04 -19.45 -6.91
N VAL A 472 13.29 -18.49 -7.49
CA VAL A 472 13.63 -17.91 -8.81
C VAL A 472 14.95 -17.15 -8.77
N LEU A 473 15.27 -16.48 -7.65
CA LEU A 473 16.52 -15.75 -7.49
C LEU A 473 17.73 -16.67 -7.30
N SER A 474 17.53 -17.88 -6.78
CA SER A 474 18.59 -18.88 -6.62
C SER A 474 18.88 -19.68 -7.90
N GLU A 475 17.90 -19.80 -8.79
CA GLU A 475 18.02 -20.59 -10.05
C GLU A 475 18.82 -19.85 -11.13
N GLU A 476 18.66 -18.52 -11.30
CA GLU A 476 19.33 -17.73 -12.32
C GLU A 476 20.75 -17.32 -11.87
N LYS A 477 21.72 -17.53 -12.74
CA LYS A 477 23.14 -17.30 -12.42
C LYS A 477 23.68 -15.98 -12.98
N LYS A 478 23.01 -15.40 -13.97
CA LYS A 478 23.42 -14.13 -14.61
C LYS A 478 22.18 -13.34 -15.01
N TYR A 479 21.97 -12.21 -14.33
CA TYR A 479 20.85 -11.30 -14.56
C TYR A 479 21.16 -10.21 -15.57
N ASN A 480 20.16 -9.79 -16.31
CA ASN A 480 19.99 -8.50 -16.95
C ASN A 480 18.58 -7.99 -16.60
N ILE A 481 18.19 -6.79 -17.04
CA ILE A 481 16.86 -6.22 -16.72
C ILE A 481 15.73 -7.17 -17.13
N ASP A 482 15.78 -7.76 -18.33
CA ASP A 482 14.73 -8.64 -18.83
C ASP A 482 14.58 -9.91 -18.02
N LYS A 483 15.70 -10.52 -17.62
CA LYS A 483 15.69 -11.69 -16.76
C LYS A 483 15.19 -11.38 -15.36
N LEU A 484 15.52 -10.21 -14.81
CA LEU A 484 15.01 -9.81 -13.50
C LEU A 484 13.51 -9.50 -13.54
N ILE A 485 13.03 -8.84 -14.60
CA ILE A 485 11.58 -8.68 -14.86
C ILE A 485 10.90 -10.04 -14.98
N LYS A 486 11.48 -10.98 -15.74
CA LYS A 486 10.93 -12.34 -15.87
C LYS A 486 10.87 -13.08 -14.55
N ALA A 487 11.89 -12.94 -13.69
CA ALA A 487 11.87 -13.48 -12.33
C ALA A 487 10.76 -12.86 -11.50
N GLY A 488 10.64 -11.52 -11.47
CA GLY A 488 9.55 -10.80 -10.79
C GLY A 488 8.15 -11.06 -11.35
N TYR A 489 8.07 -11.64 -12.55
CA TYR A 489 6.82 -12.05 -13.22
C TYR A 489 6.64 -13.57 -13.27
N ASP A 490 7.31 -14.33 -12.38
CA ASP A 490 7.08 -15.76 -12.26
C ASP A 490 5.63 -16.06 -11.87
N ARG A 491 4.94 -16.85 -12.70
CA ARG A 491 3.50 -17.13 -12.60
C ARG A 491 3.18 -18.41 -11.82
N ARG A 492 4.11 -18.94 -11.03
CA ARG A 492 3.89 -20.12 -10.22
C ARG A 492 3.04 -19.78 -8.98
N LEU A 493 2.07 -20.63 -8.73
CA LEU A 493 1.19 -20.56 -7.56
C LEU A 493 1.69 -21.54 -6.50
N ALA A 494 2.75 -21.17 -5.77
CA ALA A 494 3.50 -22.04 -4.87
C ALA A 494 2.64 -22.65 -3.74
N ALA A 495 1.56 -22.01 -3.31
CA ALA A 495 0.63 -22.56 -2.33
C ALA A 495 -0.04 -23.85 -2.82
N PHE A 496 -0.33 -23.95 -4.12
CA PHE A 496 -0.99 -25.10 -4.67
C PHE A 496 -0.05 -26.31 -4.88
N GLU A 497 1.27 -26.10 -4.85
CA GLU A 497 2.24 -27.22 -4.77
C GLU A 497 2.08 -28.00 -3.46
N VAL A 498 1.56 -27.34 -2.41
CA VAL A 498 1.26 -27.96 -1.11
C VAL A 498 -0.18 -28.50 -1.07
N LEU A 499 -1.15 -27.72 -1.54
CA LEU A 499 -2.57 -28.00 -1.32
C LEU A 499 -3.15 -29.04 -2.32
N ILE A 500 -2.76 -28.98 -3.60
CA ILE A 500 -3.33 -29.85 -4.64
C ILE A 500 -2.97 -31.32 -4.45
N PRO A 501 -1.73 -31.70 -4.07
CA PRO A 501 -1.42 -33.11 -3.80
C PRO A 501 -2.31 -33.71 -2.71
N ALA A 502 -2.65 -32.96 -1.67
CA ALA A 502 -3.56 -33.42 -0.62
C ALA A 502 -4.98 -33.70 -1.15
N LEU A 503 -5.51 -32.78 -1.99
CA LEU A 503 -6.81 -32.95 -2.65
C LEU A 503 -6.84 -34.16 -3.59
N VAL A 504 -5.81 -34.32 -4.42
CA VAL A 504 -5.68 -35.46 -5.33
C VAL A 504 -5.59 -36.80 -4.52
N SER A 505 -4.77 -36.82 -3.48
CA SER A 505 -4.66 -37.99 -2.58
C SER A 505 -5.98 -38.31 -1.87
N ALA A 506 -6.74 -37.28 -1.46
CA ALA A 506 -8.06 -37.44 -0.86
C ALA A 506 -9.02 -38.16 -1.83
N PHE A 507 -9.02 -37.78 -3.10
CA PHE A 507 -9.83 -38.44 -4.14
C PHE A 507 -9.37 -39.88 -4.38
N GLU A 508 -8.09 -40.08 -4.68
CA GLU A 508 -7.56 -41.40 -5.05
C GLU A 508 -7.71 -42.48 -3.97
N LYS A 509 -7.69 -42.08 -2.68
CA LYS A 509 -7.81 -42.99 -1.55
C LYS A 509 -9.23 -43.24 -1.07
N ASN A 510 -10.18 -42.34 -1.35
CA ASN A 510 -11.49 -42.38 -0.71
C ASN A 510 -12.69 -42.41 -1.70
N VAL A 511 -12.46 -42.27 -3.02
CA VAL A 511 -13.53 -42.31 -4.02
C VAL A 511 -13.30 -43.50 -4.95
N SER A 512 -14.13 -44.52 -4.81
CA SER A 512 -14.07 -45.69 -5.71
C SER A 512 -14.78 -45.44 -7.04
N TYR A 513 -14.49 -46.24 -8.04
CA TYR A 513 -15.12 -46.13 -9.37
C TYR A 513 -16.66 -46.21 -9.33
N ASP A 514 -17.20 -46.96 -8.38
CA ASP A 514 -18.65 -47.18 -8.20
C ASP A 514 -19.30 -46.02 -7.36
N ASP A 515 -18.51 -45.12 -6.84
CA ASP A 515 -19.02 -43.98 -6.08
C ASP A 515 -19.67 -42.95 -7.06
N SER A 516 -20.85 -42.45 -6.71
CA SER A 516 -21.50 -41.40 -7.47
C SER A 516 -20.66 -40.14 -7.65
N LEU A 517 -19.77 -39.82 -6.70
CA LEU A 517 -18.84 -38.71 -6.79
C LEU A 517 -17.74 -38.91 -7.84
N TYR A 518 -17.41 -40.15 -8.20
CA TYR A 518 -16.33 -40.45 -9.14
C TYR A 518 -16.54 -39.75 -10.49
N ALA A 519 -17.70 -39.88 -11.08
CA ALA A 519 -18.06 -39.30 -12.38
C ALA A 519 -17.98 -37.76 -12.38
N TYR A 520 -18.27 -37.12 -11.25
CA TYR A 520 -18.22 -35.66 -11.12
C TYR A 520 -16.81 -35.14 -10.91
N LEU A 521 -15.96 -35.88 -10.18
CA LEU A 521 -14.66 -35.40 -9.72
C LEU A 521 -13.49 -35.85 -10.58
N ILE A 522 -13.58 -36.97 -11.29
CA ILE A 522 -12.44 -37.54 -12.05
C ILE A 522 -11.87 -36.54 -13.09
N GLY A 523 -12.72 -35.85 -13.81
CA GLY A 523 -12.29 -34.83 -14.79
C GLY A 523 -11.54 -33.65 -14.13
N PRO A 524 -12.15 -32.95 -13.16
CA PRO A 524 -11.48 -31.89 -12.40
C PRO A 524 -10.19 -32.34 -11.73
N ILE A 525 -10.17 -33.48 -11.06
CA ILE A 525 -8.98 -34.04 -10.40
C ILE A 525 -7.87 -34.34 -11.42
N SER A 526 -8.23 -34.91 -12.59
CA SER A 526 -7.25 -35.16 -13.64
C SER A 526 -6.60 -33.88 -14.16
N VAL A 527 -7.38 -32.80 -14.31
CA VAL A 527 -6.85 -31.49 -14.70
C VAL A 527 -5.90 -30.93 -13.65
N LEU A 528 -6.25 -31.03 -12.36
CA LEU A 528 -5.41 -30.55 -11.26
C LEU A 528 -4.15 -31.41 -11.06
N LYS A 529 -4.25 -32.73 -11.20
CA LYS A 529 -3.13 -33.67 -11.07
C LYS A 529 -2.03 -33.43 -12.12
N ASN A 530 -2.42 -33.07 -13.33
CA ASN A 530 -1.50 -32.85 -14.46
C ASN A 530 -1.07 -31.39 -14.62
N TRP A 531 -1.38 -30.52 -13.66
CA TRP A 531 -1.06 -29.09 -13.71
C TRP A 531 0.37 -28.80 -13.24
N ASP A 532 1.04 -27.89 -13.93
CA ASP A 532 2.40 -27.42 -13.62
C ASP A 532 2.44 -26.32 -12.54
N TYR A 533 1.31 -26.03 -11.90
CA TYR A 533 1.10 -24.96 -10.91
C TYR A 533 1.36 -23.56 -11.44
N ARG A 534 1.34 -23.37 -12.75
CA ARG A 534 1.48 -22.04 -13.39
C ARG A 534 0.15 -21.59 -13.97
N THR A 535 -0.06 -20.29 -13.97
CA THR A 535 -1.28 -19.71 -14.53
C THR A 535 -1.01 -18.94 -15.81
N THR A 536 -1.97 -19.04 -16.72
CA THR A 536 -2.10 -18.25 -17.94
C THR A 536 -3.56 -17.90 -18.12
N GLU A 537 -3.85 -17.04 -19.10
CA GLU A 537 -5.23 -16.70 -19.46
C GLU A 537 -6.04 -17.93 -19.87
N ASN A 538 -5.39 -18.99 -20.40
CA ASN A 538 -6.03 -20.19 -20.91
C ASN A 538 -6.06 -21.35 -19.89
N SER A 539 -5.52 -21.17 -18.68
CA SER A 539 -5.41 -22.25 -17.69
C SER A 539 -6.76 -22.57 -17.04
N ILE A 540 -7.31 -23.75 -17.33
CA ILE A 540 -8.50 -24.30 -16.65
C ILE A 540 -8.11 -24.76 -15.23
N ALA A 541 -6.92 -25.36 -15.06
CA ALA A 541 -6.45 -25.81 -13.77
C ALA A 541 -6.31 -24.64 -12.78
N ALA A 542 -5.81 -23.49 -13.22
CA ALA A 542 -5.72 -22.30 -12.39
C ALA A 542 -7.10 -21.82 -11.92
N THR A 543 -8.12 -21.84 -12.79
CA THR A 543 -9.50 -21.51 -12.41
C THR A 543 -10.00 -22.42 -11.29
N LEU A 544 -9.91 -23.74 -11.50
CA LEU A 544 -10.34 -24.70 -10.49
C LEU A 544 -9.59 -24.54 -9.18
N ALA A 545 -8.26 -24.45 -9.24
CA ALA A 545 -7.42 -24.33 -8.06
C ALA A 545 -7.71 -23.06 -7.26
N ILE A 546 -7.81 -21.89 -7.93
CA ILE A 546 -8.04 -20.60 -7.27
C ILE A 546 -9.45 -20.54 -6.65
N GLU A 547 -10.49 -20.94 -7.40
CA GLU A 547 -11.86 -20.95 -6.88
C GLU A 547 -12.05 -21.97 -5.74
N TRP A 548 -11.38 -23.14 -5.81
CA TRP A 548 -11.35 -24.09 -4.71
C TRP A 548 -10.52 -23.57 -3.53
N GLY A 549 -9.34 -23.04 -3.81
CA GLY A 549 -8.45 -22.47 -2.79
C GLY A 549 -9.13 -21.42 -1.94
N GLN A 550 -9.93 -20.51 -2.55
CA GLN A 550 -10.69 -19.50 -1.81
C GLN A 550 -11.69 -20.10 -0.81
N LYS A 551 -12.24 -21.29 -1.06
CA LYS A 551 -13.14 -21.96 -0.12
C LYS A 551 -12.43 -22.56 1.09
N VAL A 552 -11.17 -23.00 0.91
CA VAL A 552 -10.42 -23.67 1.99
C VAL A 552 -9.46 -22.73 2.72
N TRP A 553 -9.10 -21.58 2.14
CA TRP A 553 -8.02 -20.74 2.65
C TRP A 553 -8.30 -20.18 4.06
N SER A 554 -9.51 -19.78 4.36
CA SER A 554 -9.85 -19.34 5.72
C SER A 554 -9.65 -20.43 6.76
N THR A 555 -9.93 -21.70 6.40
CA THR A 555 -9.65 -22.86 7.25
C THR A 555 -8.15 -23.08 7.41
N VAL A 556 -7.38 -22.96 6.32
CA VAL A 556 -5.91 -23.02 6.35
C VAL A 556 -5.35 -21.99 7.34
N LEU A 557 -5.77 -20.72 7.23
CA LEU A 557 -5.26 -19.64 8.10
C LEU A 557 -5.63 -19.83 9.58
N ARG A 558 -6.77 -20.48 9.88
CA ARG A 558 -7.19 -20.79 11.26
C ARG A 558 -6.57 -22.07 11.81
N THR A 559 -5.82 -22.82 10.99
CA THR A 559 -5.21 -24.08 11.42
C THR A 559 -4.19 -23.82 12.53
N ASN A 560 -4.36 -24.53 13.65
CA ASN A 560 -3.37 -24.54 14.72
C ASN A 560 -2.31 -25.60 14.40
N VAL A 561 -1.03 -25.22 14.49
CA VAL A 561 0.10 -26.12 14.21
C VAL A 561 0.74 -26.52 15.53
N PRO A 562 0.59 -27.79 15.97
CA PRO A 562 1.15 -28.23 17.24
C PRO A 562 2.66 -27.99 17.33
N GLY A 563 3.11 -27.49 18.48
CA GLY A 563 4.53 -27.24 18.73
C GLY A 563 5.07 -25.94 18.12
N LYS A 564 4.23 -25.14 17.42
CA LYS A 564 4.59 -23.81 16.96
C LYS A 564 3.69 -22.76 17.60
N GLU A 565 4.27 -21.84 18.34
CA GLU A 565 3.53 -20.78 19.02
C GLU A 565 2.90 -19.78 18.03
N LYS A 566 3.65 -19.41 16.98
CA LYS A 566 3.23 -18.50 15.91
C LYS A 566 3.56 -19.09 14.54
N PRO A 567 2.73 -20.04 14.05
CA PRO A 567 2.92 -20.65 12.74
C PRO A 567 2.61 -19.62 11.64
N ASP A 568 3.47 -19.56 10.62
CA ASP A 568 3.25 -18.76 9.43
C ASP A 568 2.30 -19.42 8.42
N GLN A 569 2.01 -18.74 7.31
CA GLN A 569 1.10 -19.25 6.28
C GLN A 569 1.58 -20.59 5.68
N VAL A 570 2.89 -20.74 5.49
CA VAL A 570 3.48 -21.92 4.90
C VAL A 570 3.36 -23.11 5.85
N ASP A 571 3.62 -22.89 7.13
CA ASP A 571 3.44 -23.89 8.18
C ASP A 571 1.99 -24.37 8.27
N LYS A 572 1.06 -23.43 8.29
CA LYS A 572 -0.38 -23.70 8.37
C LYS A 572 -0.87 -24.48 7.16
N ALA A 573 -0.46 -24.08 5.96
CA ALA A 573 -0.86 -24.77 4.73
C ALA A 573 -0.30 -26.19 4.65
N LYS A 574 0.96 -26.43 5.05
CA LYS A 574 1.55 -27.76 5.12
C LYS A 574 0.83 -28.65 6.12
N TYR A 575 0.61 -28.12 7.35
CA TYR A 575 -0.09 -28.91 8.36
C TYR A 575 -1.55 -29.22 7.96
N PHE A 576 -2.24 -28.23 7.33
CA PHE A 576 -3.59 -28.46 6.77
C PHE A 576 -3.57 -29.55 5.69
N ALA A 577 -2.64 -29.50 4.74
CA ALA A 577 -2.52 -30.49 3.67
C ALA A 577 -2.32 -31.90 4.21
N ASP A 578 -1.54 -32.05 5.28
CA ASP A 578 -1.24 -33.35 5.91
C ASP A 578 -2.41 -33.86 6.77
N ASN A 579 -3.29 -33.02 7.29
CA ASN A 579 -4.26 -33.37 8.33
C ASN A 579 -5.73 -33.06 7.97
N ALA A 580 -6.01 -32.41 6.83
CA ALA A 580 -7.38 -32.10 6.43
C ALA A 580 -8.19 -33.38 6.16
N LYS A 581 -9.46 -33.37 6.56
CA LYS A 581 -10.35 -34.51 6.32
C LYS A 581 -10.62 -34.64 4.81
N PRO A 582 -10.44 -35.83 4.21
CA PRO A 582 -10.69 -36.03 2.79
C PRO A 582 -12.06 -35.59 2.32
N ALA A 583 -13.10 -35.83 3.12
CA ALA A 583 -14.47 -35.39 2.81
C ALA A 583 -14.59 -33.85 2.68
N GLU A 584 -13.91 -33.07 3.51
CA GLU A 584 -13.95 -31.60 3.46
C GLU A 584 -13.29 -31.07 2.19
N LEU A 585 -12.15 -31.65 1.79
CA LEU A 585 -11.45 -31.29 0.55
C LEU A 585 -12.29 -31.60 -0.70
N LEU A 586 -12.90 -32.78 -0.74
CA LEU A 586 -13.72 -33.24 -1.87
C LEU A 586 -15.04 -32.45 -1.96
N GLN A 587 -15.69 -32.21 -0.83
CA GLN A 587 -16.93 -31.43 -0.77
C GLN A 587 -16.71 -29.98 -1.25
N SER A 588 -15.59 -29.36 -0.85
CA SER A 588 -15.25 -28.00 -1.31
C SER A 588 -14.94 -27.96 -2.82
N LEU A 589 -14.32 -29.02 -3.39
CA LEU A 589 -14.14 -29.12 -4.84
C LEU A 589 -15.47 -29.29 -5.57
N LEU A 590 -16.35 -30.18 -5.08
CA LEU A 590 -17.66 -30.39 -5.66
C LEU A 590 -18.50 -29.09 -5.63
N SER A 591 -18.45 -28.37 -4.50
CA SER A 591 -19.10 -27.06 -4.40
C SER A 591 -18.53 -26.06 -5.42
N THR A 592 -17.20 -26.06 -5.62
CA THR A 592 -16.54 -25.19 -6.62
C THR A 592 -17.03 -25.51 -8.05
N ILE A 593 -17.09 -26.80 -8.40
CA ILE A 593 -17.59 -27.26 -9.72
C ILE A 593 -19.03 -26.79 -9.92
N ASN A 594 -19.89 -26.99 -8.91
CA ASN A 594 -21.30 -26.59 -8.99
C ASN A 594 -21.46 -25.06 -9.12
N ASP A 595 -20.66 -24.28 -8.40
CA ASP A 595 -20.71 -22.82 -8.51
C ASP A 595 -20.31 -22.34 -9.90
N LEU A 596 -19.25 -22.91 -10.48
CA LEU A 596 -18.81 -22.59 -11.84
C LEU A 596 -19.88 -23.02 -12.87
N GLN A 597 -20.44 -24.22 -12.71
CA GLN A 597 -21.52 -24.74 -13.56
C GLN A 597 -22.75 -23.83 -13.52
N ASN A 598 -23.19 -23.46 -12.33
CA ASN A 598 -24.38 -22.61 -12.14
C ASN A 598 -24.15 -21.19 -12.67
N LYS A 599 -22.96 -20.64 -12.49
CA LYS A 599 -22.65 -19.26 -12.84
C LYS A 599 -22.34 -19.08 -14.32
N PHE A 600 -21.64 -20.05 -14.94
CA PHE A 600 -21.11 -19.96 -16.30
C PHE A 600 -21.55 -21.09 -17.23
N GLY A 601 -22.34 -22.06 -16.78
CA GLY A 601 -22.82 -23.20 -17.56
C GLY A 601 -21.81 -24.32 -17.73
N ARG A 602 -20.59 -24.18 -17.26
CA ARG A 602 -19.51 -25.18 -17.32
C ARG A 602 -18.46 -24.91 -16.26
N TRP A 603 -17.72 -25.95 -15.85
CA TRP A 603 -16.58 -25.79 -14.95
C TRP A 603 -15.23 -25.64 -15.69
N GLN A 604 -15.15 -26.12 -16.95
CA GLN A 604 -13.94 -25.99 -17.80
C GLN A 604 -13.81 -24.56 -18.32
N LEU A 605 -13.42 -23.64 -17.44
CA LEU A 605 -13.28 -22.23 -17.73
C LEU A 605 -11.81 -21.82 -17.76
N PRO A 606 -11.29 -21.32 -18.89
CA PRO A 606 -10.01 -20.60 -18.90
C PRO A 606 -10.00 -19.44 -17.91
N TRP A 607 -8.91 -19.28 -17.17
CA TRP A 607 -8.80 -18.25 -16.14
C TRP A 607 -9.12 -16.84 -16.68
N GLY A 608 -8.61 -16.48 -17.85
CA GLY A 608 -8.85 -15.19 -18.47
C GLY A 608 -10.29 -14.95 -18.94
N GLU A 609 -11.15 -15.96 -19.03
CA GLU A 609 -12.58 -15.75 -19.32
C GLU A 609 -13.27 -15.10 -18.12
N ILE A 610 -12.87 -15.42 -16.90
CA ILE A 610 -13.50 -14.94 -15.67
C ILE A 610 -12.68 -13.86 -14.96
N ASN A 611 -11.36 -13.80 -15.17
CA ASN A 611 -10.42 -12.88 -14.49
C ASN A 611 -10.02 -11.75 -15.45
N ARG A 612 -10.47 -10.52 -15.15
CA ARG A 612 -10.51 -9.41 -16.11
C ARG A 612 -9.92 -8.13 -15.57
N PHE A 613 -9.21 -7.39 -16.42
CA PHE A 613 -8.87 -5.99 -16.19
C PHE A 613 -9.89 -5.10 -16.92
N GLN A 614 -10.41 -4.09 -16.23
CA GLN A 614 -11.30 -3.10 -16.79
C GLN A 614 -11.12 -1.76 -16.08
N ARG A 615 -11.02 -0.66 -16.82
CA ARG A 615 -11.02 0.71 -16.32
C ARG A 615 -12.01 1.51 -17.13
N ILE A 616 -13.18 1.84 -16.57
CA ILE A 616 -14.31 2.42 -17.32
C ILE A 616 -14.83 3.74 -16.74
N SER A 617 -14.33 4.17 -15.59
CA SER A 617 -14.71 5.43 -14.98
C SER A 617 -13.54 6.04 -14.21
N SER A 618 -13.64 7.34 -13.90
CA SER A 618 -12.73 8.07 -13.01
C SER A 618 -13.11 7.97 -11.54
N ASP A 619 -14.09 7.13 -11.19
CA ASP A 619 -14.53 6.99 -9.80
C ASP A 619 -13.41 6.38 -8.95
N ILE A 620 -13.29 6.86 -7.71
CA ILE A 620 -12.33 6.31 -6.74
C ILE A 620 -12.74 4.88 -6.40
N ASP A 621 -14.03 4.66 -6.13
CA ASP A 621 -14.60 3.34 -5.99
C ASP A 621 -14.86 2.77 -7.39
N ASN A 622 -13.99 1.86 -7.82
CA ASN A 622 -14.01 1.30 -9.18
C ASN A 622 -15.34 0.66 -9.50
N LYS A 623 -15.85 0.97 -10.71
CA LYS A 623 -17.06 0.35 -11.28
C LYS A 623 -16.69 -0.62 -12.37
N PHE A 624 -17.43 -1.72 -12.46
CA PHE A 624 -17.21 -2.77 -13.45
C PHE A 624 -18.52 -3.19 -14.10
N ASP A 625 -18.44 -3.62 -15.37
CA ASP A 625 -19.62 -3.98 -16.16
C ASP A 625 -19.26 -5.11 -17.14
N ASP A 626 -19.93 -6.27 -16.99
CA ASP A 626 -19.72 -7.43 -17.85
C ASP A 626 -20.09 -7.20 -19.31
N SER A 627 -20.97 -6.23 -19.61
CA SER A 627 -21.40 -5.88 -20.98
C SER A 627 -20.37 -5.03 -21.73
N ARG A 628 -19.42 -4.41 -21.02
CA ARG A 628 -18.39 -3.54 -21.59
C ARG A 628 -17.09 -4.31 -21.85
N PRO A 629 -16.27 -3.88 -22.82
CA PRO A 629 -14.96 -4.50 -23.09
C PRO A 629 -14.08 -4.59 -21.85
N SER A 630 -13.39 -5.71 -21.71
CA SER A 630 -12.40 -5.95 -20.65
C SER A 630 -11.29 -6.87 -21.16
N ILE A 631 -10.11 -6.77 -20.55
CA ILE A 631 -8.91 -7.49 -20.97
C ILE A 631 -8.75 -8.76 -20.12
N PRO A 632 -8.54 -9.96 -20.71
CA PRO A 632 -8.22 -11.16 -19.95
C PRO A 632 -6.85 -11.00 -19.25
N VAL A 633 -6.76 -11.46 -18.00
CA VAL A 633 -5.54 -11.41 -17.20
C VAL A 633 -5.20 -12.80 -16.68
N GLY A 634 -3.97 -13.26 -17.02
CA GLY A 634 -3.45 -14.54 -16.57
C GLY A 634 -2.82 -14.53 -15.17
N PHE A 635 -2.77 -13.37 -14.49
CA PHE A 635 -2.25 -13.27 -13.13
C PHE A 635 -3.33 -13.61 -12.09
N ALA A 636 -2.91 -13.87 -10.85
CA ALA A 636 -3.78 -14.14 -9.71
C ALA A 636 -3.32 -13.37 -8.47
N ALA A 637 -4.06 -13.51 -7.38
CA ALA A 637 -3.67 -12.94 -6.09
C ALA A 637 -2.32 -13.49 -5.62
N SER A 638 -1.50 -12.62 -5.04
CA SER A 638 -0.17 -12.97 -4.51
C SER A 638 -0.20 -13.94 -3.32
N THR A 639 -1.32 -14.06 -2.64
CA THR A 639 -1.60 -15.08 -1.60
C THR A 639 -1.21 -16.49 -2.04
N TRP A 640 -1.40 -16.82 -3.31
CA TRP A 640 -1.06 -18.12 -3.87
C TRP A 640 0.43 -18.32 -4.17
N GLY A 641 1.27 -17.33 -3.87
CA GLY A 641 2.72 -17.39 -4.12
C GLY A 641 3.17 -16.88 -5.49
N MET A 642 2.23 -16.34 -6.30
CA MET A 642 2.57 -15.68 -7.55
C MET A 642 3.28 -14.36 -7.27
N LEU A 643 4.34 -14.07 -8.05
CA LEU A 643 5.07 -12.81 -7.90
C LEU A 643 4.33 -11.62 -8.52
N PRO A 644 3.82 -11.66 -9.78
CA PRO A 644 2.96 -10.59 -10.27
C PRO A 644 1.57 -10.68 -9.62
N SER A 645 1.25 -9.75 -8.74
CA SER A 645 -0.03 -9.75 -8.04
C SER A 645 -1.16 -9.13 -8.86
N PHE A 646 -2.30 -9.81 -8.92
CA PHE A 646 -3.55 -9.31 -9.48
C PHE A 646 -4.72 -9.84 -8.64
N VAL A 647 -5.17 -9.02 -7.70
CA VAL A 647 -6.30 -9.37 -6.84
C VAL A 647 -7.59 -8.97 -7.55
N SER A 648 -8.46 -9.95 -7.72
CA SER A 648 -9.74 -9.77 -8.39
C SER A 648 -10.87 -10.42 -7.61
N ARG A 649 -12.05 -9.82 -7.71
CA ARG A 649 -13.31 -10.36 -7.16
C ARG A 649 -14.50 -10.07 -8.06
N THR A 650 -15.63 -10.68 -7.77
CA THR A 650 -16.91 -10.26 -8.34
C THR A 650 -17.44 -9.04 -7.61
N PHE A 651 -18.06 -8.14 -8.36
CA PHE A 651 -18.72 -6.95 -7.83
C PHE A 651 -20.24 -7.05 -8.04
N THR A 652 -20.98 -6.20 -7.35
CA THR A 652 -22.44 -6.16 -7.50
C THR A 652 -22.82 -6.00 -8.99
N GLY A 653 -23.64 -6.92 -9.50
CA GLY A 653 -24.07 -6.92 -10.90
C GLY A 653 -23.10 -7.61 -11.87
N THR A 654 -21.95 -8.16 -11.42
CA THR A 654 -21.03 -8.86 -12.31
C THR A 654 -20.98 -10.37 -12.07
N LYS A 655 -20.76 -11.14 -13.12
CA LYS A 655 -20.42 -12.57 -13.05
C LYS A 655 -18.91 -12.78 -13.10
N LYS A 656 -18.19 -11.94 -13.87
CA LYS A 656 -16.73 -12.00 -13.97
C LYS A 656 -16.07 -11.38 -12.75
N ARG A 657 -14.81 -11.72 -12.56
CA ARG A 657 -13.94 -11.15 -11.54
C ARG A 657 -13.16 -9.99 -12.15
N TYR A 658 -13.11 -8.88 -11.49
CA TYR A 658 -12.35 -7.70 -11.93
C TYR A 658 -11.25 -7.36 -10.96
N GLY A 659 -10.06 -7.04 -11.52
CA GLY A 659 -8.91 -6.63 -10.73
C GLY A 659 -9.10 -5.23 -10.15
N TYR A 660 -8.69 -5.06 -8.90
CA TYR A 660 -8.78 -3.78 -8.19
C TYR A 660 -7.55 -3.47 -7.32
N ASN A 661 -6.69 -4.46 -7.10
CA ASN A 661 -5.47 -4.36 -6.30
C ASN A 661 -4.38 -5.26 -6.91
N GLY A 662 -3.13 -4.97 -6.64
CA GLY A 662 -1.98 -5.75 -7.10
C GLY A 662 -0.86 -4.87 -7.62
N ASN A 663 -0.10 -5.35 -8.62
CA ASN A 663 0.94 -4.56 -9.26
C ASN A 663 0.40 -3.17 -9.61
N SER A 664 1.03 -2.11 -9.10
CA SER A 664 0.57 -0.73 -9.34
C SER A 664 1.57 0.06 -10.19
N PHE A 665 2.78 0.23 -9.72
CA PHE A 665 3.93 0.74 -10.45
C PHE A 665 5.02 -0.32 -10.40
N VAL A 666 5.45 -0.85 -11.54
CA VAL A 666 6.53 -1.82 -11.60
C VAL A 666 7.70 -1.21 -12.35
N CYS A 667 8.90 -1.30 -11.78
CA CYS A 667 10.10 -0.77 -12.42
C CYS A 667 11.29 -1.70 -12.18
N ALA A 668 12.12 -1.87 -13.21
CA ALA A 668 13.45 -2.46 -13.08
C ALA A 668 14.47 -1.43 -13.54
N VAL A 669 15.51 -1.17 -12.74
CA VAL A 669 16.54 -0.18 -13.03
C VAL A 669 17.93 -0.77 -12.86
N GLU A 670 18.78 -0.57 -13.86
CA GLU A 670 20.19 -0.97 -13.89
C GLU A 670 21.10 0.26 -13.76
N PHE A 671 22.01 0.22 -12.79
CA PHE A 671 22.89 1.33 -12.40
C PHE A 671 24.25 1.26 -13.13
N GLY A 672 24.26 1.55 -14.44
CA GLY A 672 25.47 1.66 -15.25
C GLY A 672 25.96 3.11 -15.41
N LYS A 673 26.93 3.33 -16.32
CA LYS A 673 27.35 4.71 -16.71
C LYS A 673 26.18 5.56 -17.17
N ARG A 674 25.20 4.96 -17.80
CA ARG A 674 23.89 5.50 -18.13
C ARG A 674 22.85 4.60 -17.50
N ILE A 675 21.91 5.18 -16.77
CA ILE A 675 20.78 4.45 -16.23
C ILE A 675 19.99 3.81 -17.37
N LYS A 676 19.65 2.54 -17.20
CA LYS A 676 18.65 1.85 -18.01
C LYS A 676 17.52 1.43 -17.10
N ALA A 677 16.32 1.78 -17.45
CA ALA A 677 15.16 1.38 -16.65
C ALA A 677 13.96 1.08 -17.55
N ARG A 678 13.11 0.18 -17.07
CA ARG A 678 11.83 -0.13 -17.68
C ARG A 678 10.73 -0.07 -16.62
N SER A 679 9.58 0.48 -16.99
CA SER A 679 8.46 0.60 -16.07
C SER A 679 7.13 0.18 -16.69
N LEU A 680 6.17 -0.04 -15.82
CA LEU A 680 4.80 -0.36 -16.16
C LEU A 680 3.88 0.19 -15.08
N LEU A 681 2.85 0.93 -15.49
CA LEU A 681 1.84 1.46 -14.59
C LEU A 681 0.50 0.75 -14.84
N THR A 682 -0.26 0.49 -13.78
CA THR A 682 -1.59 -0.09 -13.90
C THR A 682 -2.54 0.89 -14.60
N GLY A 683 -3.02 0.51 -15.77
CA GLY A 683 -3.97 1.29 -16.57
C GLY A 683 -3.31 2.37 -17.40
N GLY A 684 -2.81 3.42 -16.81
CA GLY A 684 -2.20 4.59 -17.43
C GLY A 684 -2.13 5.76 -16.46
N GLU A 685 -1.44 6.83 -16.86
CA GLU A 685 -1.09 7.97 -15.99
C GLU A 685 -2.30 8.83 -15.61
N SER A 686 -3.23 9.06 -16.56
CA SER A 686 -4.35 9.99 -16.35
C SER A 686 -5.54 9.34 -15.64
N GLY A 687 -6.18 10.09 -14.74
CA GLY A 687 -7.49 9.77 -14.15
C GLY A 687 -8.69 10.22 -15.01
N ASP A 688 -8.48 10.94 -16.13
CA ASP A 688 -9.54 11.39 -17.03
C ASP A 688 -9.88 10.32 -18.08
N PRO A 689 -11.12 9.78 -18.12
CA PRO A 689 -11.54 8.81 -19.12
C PRO A 689 -11.45 9.28 -20.58
N ASN A 690 -11.36 10.59 -20.82
CA ASN A 690 -11.21 11.16 -22.16
C ASN A 690 -9.74 11.27 -22.59
N SER A 691 -8.79 11.11 -21.66
CA SER A 691 -7.36 11.08 -21.97
C SER A 691 -6.97 9.77 -22.65
N LYS A 692 -6.12 9.85 -23.67
CA LYS A 692 -5.51 8.64 -24.25
C LYS A 692 -4.66 7.85 -23.24
N HIS A 693 -4.15 8.52 -22.20
CA HIS A 693 -3.36 7.94 -21.13
C HIS A 693 -4.20 7.43 -19.95
N PHE A 694 -5.51 7.29 -20.13
CA PHE A 694 -6.39 6.72 -19.10
C PHE A 694 -6.18 5.21 -18.92
N ALA A 695 -6.01 4.46 -20.04
CA ALA A 695 -5.89 3.01 -20.01
C ALA A 695 -4.92 2.44 -21.06
N ASP A 696 -4.02 3.27 -21.60
CA ASP A 696 -3.09 2.91 -22.68
C ASP A 696 -2.07 1.82 -22.27
N GLN A 697 -1.76 1.68 -20.97
CA GLN A 697 -0.91 0.63 -20.45
C GLN A 697 -1.68 -0.65 -20.02
N GLY A 698 -3.02 -0.67 -20.11
CA GLY A 698 -3.83 -1.79 -19.64
C GLY A 698 -3.55 -3.13 -20.34
N LEU A 699 -3.34 -3.10 -21.67
CA LEU A 699 -2.97 -4.31 -22.41
C LEU A 699 -1.54 -4.75 -22.09
N MET A 700 -0.59 -3.82 -22.02
CA MET A 700 0.79 -4.09 -21.59
C MET A 700 0.82 -4.71 -20.21
N TYR A 701 0.03 -4.18 -19.29
CA TYR A 701 -0.13 -4.68 -17.93
C TYR A 701 -0.56 -6.16 -17.93
N SER A 702 -1.60 -6.51 -18.68
CA SER A 702 -2.09 -7.89 -18.75
C SER A 702 -1.08 -8.90 -19.32
N LYS A 703 -0.13 -8.40 -20.13
CA LYS A 703 0.91 -9.21 -20.80
C LYS A 703 2.27 -9.16 -20.09
N GLY A 704 2.42 -8.30 -19.06
CA GLY A 704 3.72 -8.07 -18.42
C GLY A 704 4.74 -7.42 -19.36
N GLN A 705 4.29 -6.51 -20.22
CA GLN A 705 5.12 -5.74 -21.15
C GLN A 705 5.46 -4.39 -20.53
N PHE A 706 6.70 -3.96 -20.72
CA PHE A 706 7.25 -2.76 -20.09
C PHE A 706 7.65 -1.73 -21.15
N LYS A 707 7.50 -0.45 -20.81
CA LYS A 707 8.02 0.66 -21.56
C LYS A 707 9.42 1.03 -21.07
N ASP A 708 10.24 1.63 -21.93
CA ASP A 708 11.50 2.24 -21.52
C ASP A 708 11.23 3.52 -20.71
N VAL A 709 12.00 3.73 -19.65
CA VAL A 709 11.95 4.95 -18.85
C VAL A 709 12.83 6.02 -19.50
N LEU A 710 12.26 7.18 -19.72
CA LEU A 710 12.96 8.34 -20.24
C LEU A 710 13.54 9.15 -19.09
N PHE A 711 14.78 8.85 -18.70
CA PHE A 711 15.44 9.52 -17.57
C PHE A 711 16.25 10.75 -18.01
N TYR A 712 16.85 10.73 -19.20
CA TYR A 712 17.70 11.81 -19.68
C TYR A 712 16.90 12.82 -20.51
N ARG A 713 17.16 14.11 -20.31
CA ARG A 713 16.41 15.19 -20.96
C ARG A 713 16.37 15.09 -22.47
N GLU A 714 17.48 14.68 -23.11
CA GLU A 714 17.55 14.48 -24.55
C GLU A 714 16.60 13.37 -25.06
N ASP A 715 16.35 12.33 -24.24
CA ASP A 715 15.40 11.27 -24.59
C ASP A 715 13.95 11.71 -24.32
N VAL A 716 13.72 12.46 -23.24
CA VAL A 716 12.41 13.08 -22.94
C VAL A 716 11.97 14.00 -24.07
N LEU A 717 12.88 14.87 -24.56
CA LEU A 717 12.57 15.81 -25.65
C LEU A 717 12.23 15.12 -26.97
N LYS A 718 12.85 13.97 -27.27
CA LYS A 718 12.54 13.18 -28.49
C LYS A 718 11.15 12.55 -28.46
N HIS A 719 10.60 12.32 -27.27
CA HIS A 719 9.31 11.66 -27.06
C HIS A 719 8.26 12.60 -26.45
N ALA A 720 8.54 13.90 -26.42
CA ALA A 720 7.65 14.90 -25.84
C ALA A 720 6.37 15.05 -26.66
N GLU A 721 5.22 14.91 -26.00
CA GLU A 721 3.91 15.21 -26.57
C GLU A 721 3.49 16.64 -26.30
N LYS A 722 3.80 17.14 -25.10
CA LYS A 722 3.48 18.49 -24.68
C LYS A 722 4.60 19.07 -23.82
N THR A 723 4.97 20.31 -24.06
CA THR A 723 5.88 21.09 -23.21
C THR A 723 5.20 22.39 -22.84
N TYR A 724 5.13 22.72 -21.55
CA TYR A 724 4.38 23.86 -21.06
C TYR A 724 4.86 24.34 -19.68
N HIS A 725 4.45 25.53 -19.28
CA HIS A 725 4.55 26.00 -17.90
C HIS A 725 3.23 25.79 -17.16
N PRO A 726 3.24 25.51 -15.84
CA PRO A 726 1.99 25.41 -15.07
C PRO A 726 1.08 26.62 -15.32
N GLY A 727 -0.18 26.35 -15.70
CA GLY A 727 -1.16 27.38 -15.98
C GLY A 727 -1.29 27.83 -17.44
N GLU A 728 -0.51 27.23 -18.37
CA GLU A 728 -0.65 27.43 -19.81
C GLU A 728 -1.67 26.50 -20.45
#